data_7747bc5c3557498e65c111755b4d0614
#
_entry.id   7747bc5c3557498e65c111755b4d0614
#
_cell.length_a   1.000
_cell.length_b   1.000
_cell.length_c   1.000
_cell.angle_alpha   90.00
_cell.angle_beta   90.00
_cell.angle_gamma   90.00
#
_symmetry.space_group_name_H-M   'P 1'
#
loop_
_entity.id
_entity.type
_entity.pdbx_description
1 polymer ?
#
loop_
_entity_poly.entity_id
_entity_poly.type
_entity_poly.pdbx_seq_one_letter_code
_entity_poly.pdbx_strand_id
1 'polypeptide(L)'
;MLARQLAQMARQGCAAAAGAILAAGALIPAGAVLPAGALPAGAVLGAGAVLGAGAALGAGAALAVEPTPARAAVAPPRASTTATAARELKLVSYRGYTFRIPRSWPIINLAASPHHCVRFDEHAVYLGAPGADQSCPSWLVGTTEAVLIQPGAAGAARTSVEDPTSREISVTAHRISVTATFDADPTVVDRILASASLPAPLIRTPNPASVAAGGTPGGAAAGPAADAWATGVATVDDQGHGSPSGPRPVTAPVLPAQVADYHGQGFDSCAAPSRAYMRAWWRSSPYGAVGVYIGGADRACAQPNLTAGWIRQQAAVGWHFMPLYVGPQAEFGELNSPAHQGGSAAADAVAQAERLGFGPATPIYYDMEAYPPGQSAAALRFLSAWTSSLHSLGFLSGVYSSSSSGISDLAHHYADHGFAMPDAVYDALWNGTANTADPVYQPGDWADHQRLHQYSGNLVQTYGGDSIDLDQDYLNVELPDPGGTFQASAAVTRPDTAVDVFYRGADNSLWRDTYSPRRGWSARVDMGGTVTSAPTAVIPGAGGLDVFYRGAGGYLWQVGFRPGAGWSSPRRLTMMGVIGGPPKAVAQANGVIDVFWKGSADDHLWHGQFSPGQGWTGPQGLGGRLASAPSPAESSPGAVAVFWQAANRTLWQVTRRPGGSWSRASSLGMGPLDGSPLATAQPDGEIEVFWRGTDAHHVWAAFRSPRGRWSGPHSLGGRVFDAPWPTSAGGTVRVFWRGPKASMRAVRRLAHGWGTPVRIPIGSVEAGPFAAVGTPGGPVAVFWKGSAGALWSSMLGRDGRWTAPHSLGGPVG
;
A
#
# COMPACT_ATOMS: atom_id res chain seq x y z
N MET A 1 -1.27 -32.48 -16.53
CA MET A 1 -0.03 -32.07 -15.83
C MET A 1 1.12 -31.82 -16.82
N LEU A 2 1.66 -32.83 -17.48
CA LEU A 2 2.81 -32.66 -18.40
C LEU A 2 2.57 -31.61 -19.50
N ALA A 3 1.35 -31.53 -20.05
CA ALA A 3 0.99 -30.58 -21.10
C ALA A 3 0.87 -29.13 -20.60
N ARG A 4 0.52 -28.92 -19.32
CA ARG A 4 0.53 -27.58 -18.68
C ARG A 4 1.95 -27.13 -18.33
N GLN A 5 2.79 -28.05 -17.84
CA GLN A 5 4.20 -27.79 -17.56
C GLN A 5 4.99 -27.44 -18.84
N LEU A 6 4.77 -28.14 -19.95
CA LEU A 6 5.39 -27.82 -21.22
C LEU A 6 4.90 -26.51 -21.83
N ALA A 7 3.63 -26.13 -21.59
CA ALA A 7 3.10 -24.85 -22.01
C ALA A 7 3.68 -23.67 -21.20
N GLN A 8 3.93 -23.88 -19.92
CA GLN A 8 4.54 -22.87 -19.04
C GLN A 8 6.03 -22.66 -19.37
N MET A 9 6.79 -23.73 -19.59
CA MET A 9 8.19 -23.66 -20.05
C MET A 9 8.33 -23.00 -21.44
N ALA A 10 7.40 -23.24 -22.36
CA ALA A 10 7.40 -22.62 -23.67
C ALA A 10 7.00 -21.13 -23.62
N ARG A 11 6.30 -20.68 -22.58
CA ARG A 11 5.86 -19.29 -22.41
C ARG A 11 6.87 -18.42 -21.66
N GLN A 12 7.78 -19.04 -20.89
CA GLN A 12 8.81 -18.35 -20.12
C GLN A 12 10.15 -18.16 -20.84
N GLY A 13 10.15 -18.01 -22.18
CA GLY A 13 11.29 -17.45 -22.88
C GLY A 13 12.40 -18.38 -23.30
N CYS A 14 12.22 -19.72 -23.43
CA CYS A 14 13.15 -20.60 -24.10
C CYS A 14 12.99 -20.59 -25.62
N ALA A 15 13.09 -19.42 -26.26
CA ALA A 15 13.13 -19.27 -27.70
C ALA A 15 14.54 -18.95 -28.26
N ALA A 16 15.61 -19.31 -27.54
CA ALA A 16 16.99 -18.99 -27.93
C ALA A 16 17.93 -20.19 -27.85
N ALA A 17 17.47 -21.39 -28.16
CA ALA A 17 18.38 -22.57 -28.26
C ALA A 17 17.92 -23.64 -29.23
N ALA A 18 17.59 -23.25 -30.47
CA ALA A 18 17.34 -24.22 -31.55
C ALA A 18 17.92 -23.73 -32.88
N GLY A 19 19.19 -23.33 -32.89
CA GLY A 19 19.86 -22.82 -34.10
C GLY A 19 21.36 -23.06 -34.16
N ALA A 20 21.88 -24.13 -33.58
CA ALA A 20 23.30 -24.41 -33.67
C ALA A 20 23.64 -25.90 -33.54
N ILE A 21 23.14 -26.74 -34.45
CA ILE A 21 23.82 -28.01 -34.80
C ILE A 21 23.56 -28.26 -36.29
N LEU A 22 24.49 -27.82 -37.14
CA LEU A 22 24.88 -28.39 -38.44
C LEU A 22 25.83 -27.42 -39.16
N ALA A 23 27.12 -27.53 -38.92
CA ALA A 23 28.20 -27.45 -39.89
C ALA A 23 29.57 -27.37 -39.18
N ALA A 24 30.13 -28.50 -38.96
CA ALA A 24 31.60 -28.62 -38.75
C ALA A 24 32.25 -28.76 -40.11
N GLY A 25 33.21 -27.90 -40.40
CA GLY A 25 34.01 -28.10 -41.60
C GLY A 25 34.89 -26.91 -41.97
N ALA A 26 36.12 -26.91 -41.39
CA ALA A 26 37.39 -26.51 -41.96
C ALA A 26 37.78 -25.06 -42.30
N LEU A 27 38.81 -24.62 -41.55
CA LEU A 27 40.08 -23.95 -41.97
C LEU A 27 40.11 -22.46 -42.41
N ILE A 28 40.85 -21.75 -41.60
CA ILE A 28 41.61 -20.47 -41.61
C ILE A 28 42.56 -20.35 -42.83
N PRO A 29 43.21 -19.15 -43.25
CA PRO A 29 43.28 -17.85 -42.62
C PRO A 29 43.32 -16.57 -43.53
N ALA A 30 43.34 -15.40 -42.84
CA ALA A 30 44.10 -14.16 -43.08
C ALA A 30 43.71 -13.17 -44.21
N GLY A 31 43.61 -11.92 -43.79
CA GLY A 31 44.13 -10.81 -44.59
C GLY A 31 43.27 -9.58 -44.78
N ALA A 32 43.43 -8.60 -43.90
CA ALA A 32 43.71 -7.17 -44.17
C ALA A 32 42.70 -6.22 -44.87
N VAL A 33 42.44 -5.11 -44.16
CA VAL A 33 42.45 -3.68 -44.62
C VAL A 33 41.16 -3.10 -45.26
N LEU A 34 40.65 -2.07 -44.53
CA LEU A 34 39.73 -0.98 -44.92
C LEU A 34 40.24 -0.18 -46.17
N PRO A 35 39.49 0.66 -46.89
CA PRO A 35 38.77 1.81 -46.33
C PRO A 35 37.42 2.26 -47.02
N ALA A 36 36.75 3.15 -46.31
CA ALA A 36 35.81 4.25 -46.64
C ALA A 36 35.35 4.54 -48.06
N GLY A 37 34.08 4.97 -48.15
CA GLY A 37 33.66 5.87 -49.25
C GLY A 37 32.17 5.97 -49.55
N ALA A 38 31.57 7.08 -49.09
CA ALA A 38 30.60 7.93 -49.81
C ALA A 38 29.16 7.44 -50.13
N LEU A 39 28.21 8.19 -49.55
CA LEU A 39 26.87 8.48 -50.07
C LEU A 39 26.89 9.10 -51.49
N PRO A 40 25.80 9.14 -52.32
CA PRO A 40 24.73 10.08 -52.09
C PRO A 40 23.29 9.69 -52.52
N ALA A 41 22.37 10.32 -51.88
CA ALA A 41 21.06 10.95 -52.22
C ALA A 41 20.35 10.64 -53.55
N GLY A 42 18.98 10.57 -53.44
CA GLY A 42 18.15 11.15 -54.50
C GLY A 42 16.83 10.49 -54.84
N ALA A 43 15.79 11.14 -54.44
CA ALA A 43 14.55 11.48 -55.18
C ALA A 43 13.46 10.40 -55.36
N VAL A 44 12.29 10.52 -54.81
CA VAL A 44 11.10 11.35 -55.09
C VAL A 44 10.14 10.82 -56.16
N LEU A 45 8.84 10.89 -55.84
CA LEU A 45 7.59 10.79 -56.64
C LEU A 45 7.08 9.34 -56.87
N GLY A 46 5.78 9.07 -56.84
CA GLY A 46 4.59 9.88 -56.79
C GLY A 46 3.31 9.02 -56.81
N ALA A 47 2.30 9.66 -56.37
CA ALA A 47 0.88 9.48 -56.41
C ALA A 47 0.23 8.51 -57.40
N GLY A 48 -0.94 7.97 -56.97
CA GLY A 48 -1.94 7.42 -57.89
C GLY A 48 -3.14 6.82 -57.12
N ALA A 49 -4.12 7.66 -56.86
CA ALA A 49 -5.49 7.25 -56.52
C ALA A 49 -6.20 6.70 -57.76
N VAL A 50 -7.23 5.85 -57.59
CA VAL A 50 -8.55 5.94 -58.30
C VAL A 50 -9.44 4.78 -57.81
N LEU A 51 -10.48 5.08 -57.07
CA LEU A 51 -11.92 4.85 -57.25
C LEU A 51 -12.41 3.71 -58.16
N GLY A 52 -13.40 2.97 -57.63
CA GLY A 52 -14.30 2.16 -58.40
C GLY A 52 -15.41 1.54 -57.60
N ALA A 53 -16.57 2.13 -57.63
CA ALA A 53 -17.84 1.75 -57.07
C ALA A 53 -18.60 0.69 -57.91
N GLY A 54 -19.62 0.06 -57.31
CA GLY A 54 -20.68 -0.67 -58.02
C GLY A 54 -21.28 -1.78 -57.14
N ALA A 55 -22.32 -1.60 -56.34
CA ALA A 55 -23.76 -1.72 -56.65
C ALA A 55 -24.15 -3.05 -57.33
N ALA A 56 -25.04 -3.86 -56.91
CA ALA A 56 -26.29 -3.88 -56.21
C ALA A 56 -27.09 -5.16 -56.59
N LEU A 57 -28.03 -5.55 -55.75
CA LEU A 57 -29.29 -6.21 -56.03
C LEU A 57 -29.36 -7.76 -56.25
N GLY A 58 -30.26 -8.36 -55.48
CA GLY A 58 -30.99 -9.52 -55.85
C GLY A 58 -31.67 -10.28 -54.70
N ALA A 59 -32.90 -9.96 -54.49
CA ALA A 59 -33.83 -10.58 -53.54
C ALA A 59 -34.20 -12.05 -53.87
N GLY A 60 -34.64 -12.80 -52.87
CA GLY A 60 -35.28 -14.10 -53.05
C GLY A 60 -35.75 -14.70 -51.70
N ALA A 61 -36.96 -14.37 -51.31
CA ALA A 61 -37.68 -14.98 -50.23
C ALA A 61 -38.20 -16.34 -50.61
N ALA A 62 -38.07 -17.34 -49.76
CA ALA A 62 -38.91 -18.56 -49.76
C ALA A 62 -39.22 -18.97 -48.31
N LEU A 63 -40.50 -18.85 -47.99
CA LEU A 63 -41.16 -19.36 -46.78
C LEU A 63 -41.17 -20.88 -46.85
N ALA A 64 -40.75 -21.56 -45.76
CA ALA A 64 -41.09 -22.96 -45.55
C ALA A 64 -41.58 -23.12 -44.10
N VAL A 65 -42.75 -23.74 -44.05
CA VAL A 65 -43.67 -24.02 -42.95
C VAL A 65 -43.05 -25.02 -41.96
N GLU A 66 -43.16 -24.76 -40.67
CA GLU A 66 -42.83 -25.70 -39.59
C GLU A 66 -43.87 -26.83 -39.53
N PRO A 67 -43.51 -28.02 -39.09
CA PRO A 67 -44.47 -28.93 -38.45
C PRO A 67 -44.22 -29.01 -36.95
N THR A 68 -45.29 -28.81 -36.22
CA THR A 68 -45.45 -28.95 -34.77
C THR A 68 -45.09 -30.37 -34.32
N PRO A 69 -44.25 -30.60 -33.27
CA PRO A 69 -44.17 -31.93 -32.69
C PRO A 69 -45.15 -32.14 -31.56
N ALA A 70 -45.67 -33.31 -31.55
CA ALA A 70 -46.67 -33.82 -30.61
C ALA A 70 -46.19 -33.84 -29.17
N ARG A 71 -47.12 -33.58 -28.29
CA ARG A 71 -47.04 -33.63 -26.83
C ARG A 71 -46.71 -35.06 -26.38
N ALA A 72 -45.50 -35.30 -25.91
CA ALA A 72 -45.13 -36.54 -25.24
C ALA A 72 -45.48 -36.48 -23.75
N ALA A 73 -46.05 -37.53 -23.25
CA ALA A 73 -46.53 -37.73 -21.91
C ALA A 73 -45.38 -37.63 -20.85
N VAL A 74 -45.61 -36.89 -19.79
CA VAL A 74 -44.76 -36.81 -18.61
C VAL A 74 -44.78 -38.14 -17.86
N ALA A 75 -43.65 -38.83 -17.84
CA ALA A 75 -43.42 -39.96 -16.93
C ALA A 75 -43.00 -39.43 -15.54
N PRO A 76 -43.40 -40.12 -14.44
CA PRO A 76 -43.04 -39.65 -13.10
C PRO A 76 -41.53 -39.76 -12.84
N PRO A 77 -40.98 -38.88 -11.98
CA PRO A 77 -39.53 -38.81 -11.73
C PRO A 77 -39.08 -40.10 -11.03
N ARG A 78 -38.12 -40.78 -11.67
CA ARG A 78 -37.41 -41.91 -11.07
C ARG A 78 -36.54 -41.39 -9.92
N ALA A 79 -36.81 -41.85 -8.73
CA ALA A 79 -35.94 -41.77 -7.56
C ALA A 79 -34.64 -42.55 -7.83
N SER A 80 -33.56 -41.85 -8.31
CA SER A 80 -32.27 -42.50 -8.59
C SER A 80 -31.06 -41.59 -8.57
N THR A 81 -31.16 -40.32 -8.09
CA THR A 81 -30.00 -39.44 -8.05
C THR A 81 -29.22 -39.46 -6.74
N THR A 82 -29.82 -39.91 -5.64
CA THR A 82 -29.18 -39.99 -4.32
C THR A 82 -28.24 -41.22 -4.14
N ALA A 83 -28.46 -42.28 -4.86
CA ALA A 83 -27.67 -43.51 -4.71
C ALA A 83 -26.37 -43.46 -5.54
N THR A 84 -26.34 -42.74 -6.66
CA THR A 84 -25.15 -42.59 -7.49
C THR A 84 -24.16 -41.58 -6.85
N ALA A 85 -24.67 -40.48 -6.29
CA ALA A 85 -23.86 -39.49 -5.56
C ALA A 85 -23.20 -40.07 -4.28
N ALA A 86 -23.89 -41.05 -3.63
CA ALA A 86 -23.30 -41.69 -2.43
C ALA A 86 -22.16 -42.65 -2.74
N ARG A 87 -22.02 -43.11 -4.00
CA ARG A 87 -20.92 -44.00 -4.44
C ARG A 87 -19.64 -43.23 -4.79
N GLU A 88 -19.69 -41.90 -4.92
CA GLU A 88 -18.58 -41.06 -5.27
C GLU A 88 -17.83 -40.43 -4.07
N LEU A 89 -18.35 -40.67 -2.86
CA LEU A 89 -17.74 -40.13 -1.62
C LEU A 89 -17.04 -41.25 -0.83
N LYS A 90 -16.01 -40.83 -0.08
CA LYS A 90 -15.33 -41.67 0.95
C LYS A 90 -15.35 -40.93 2.29
N LEU A 91 -15.25 -41.71 3.38
CA LEU A 91 -15.24 -41.20 4.75
C LEU A 91 -13.81 -40.99 5.22
N VAL A 92 -13.54 -39.85 5.83
CA VAL A 92 -12.27 -39.51 6.46
C VAL A 92 -12.53 -39.11 7.90
N SER A 93 -11.92 -39.81 8.86
CA SER A 93 -12.08 -39.53 10.27
C SER A 93 -10.80 -38.93 10.86
N TYR A 94 -10.92 -37.83 11.59
CA TYR A 94 -9.80 -37.18 12.27
C TYR A 94 -10.26 -36.60 13.61
N ARG A 95 -9.65 -36.97 14.70
CA ARG A 95 -9.87 -36.49 16.08
C ARG A 95 -11.35 -36.46 16.52
N GLY A 96 -12.17 -37.42 16.06
CA GLY A 96 -13.57 -37.54 16.44
C GLY A 96 -14.55 -36.89 15.46
N TYR A 97 -14.06 -36.25 14.40
CA TYR A 97 -14.87 -35.74 13.30
C TYR A 97 -14.77 -36.66 12.09
N THR A 98 -15.88 -36.78 11.35
CA THR A 98 -15.92 -37.61 10.14
C THR A 98 -16.43 -36.77 8.99
N PHE A 99 -15.61 -36.66 7.97
CA PHE A 99 -15.84 -35.85 6.76
C PHE A 99 -16.22 -36.79 5.60
N ARG A 100 -17.17 -36.36 4.76
CA ARG A 100 -17.48 -36.97 3.48
C ARG A 100 -16.79 -36.20 2.37
N ILE A 101 -15.81 -36.81 1.74
CA ILE A 101 -14.97 -36.16 0.72
C ILE A 101 -15.09 -36.87 -0.62
N PRO A 102 -14.90 -36.20 -1.76
CA PRO A 102 -14.86 -36.86 -3.06
C PRO A 102 -13.84 -38.02 -3.08
N ARG A 103 -14.23 -39.13 -3.68
CA ARG A 103 -13.40 -40.36 -3.70
C ARG A 103 -12.05 -40.12 -4.44
N SER A 104 -12.05 -39.24 -5.43
CA SER A 104 -10.88 -38.86 -6.24
C SER A 104 -9.83 -38.08 -5.47
N TRP A 105 -10.18 -37.36 -4.38
CA TRP A 105 -9.23 -36.54 -3.68
C TRP A 105 -8.25 -37.39 -2.88
N PRO A 106 -6.91 -37.20 -3.00
CA PRO A 106 -5.93 -37.84 -2.16
C PRO A 106 -6.10 -37.42 -0.70
N ILE A 107 -5.72 -38.32 0.22
CA ILE A 107 -5.66 -38.05 1.64
C ILE A 107 -4.20 -38.18 2.07
N ILE A 108 -3.65 -37.10 2.56
CA ILE A 108 -2.25 -37.03 2.98
C ILE A 108 -2.19 -36.95 4.50
N ASN A 109 -1.51 -37.88 5.14
CA ASN A 109 -1.27 -37.86 6.59
C ASN A 109 0.08 -37.16 6.85
N LEU A 110 0.02 -35.93 7.31
CA LEU A 110 1.20 -35.09 7.55
C LEU A 110 2.05 -35.60 8.71
N ALA A 111 1.48 -36.33 9.66
CA ALA A 111 2.28 -36.96 10.72
C ALA A 111 3.18 -38.09 10.20
N ALA A 112 2.76 -38.79 9.13
CA ALA A 112 3.56 -39.81 8.45
C ALA A 112 4.49 -39.22 7.38
N SER A 113 4.19 -38.02 6.90
CA SER A 113 4.94 -37.36 5.83
C SER A 113 5.18 -35.87 6.18
N PRO A 114 6.04 -35.59 7.18
CA PRO A 114 6.20 -34.22 7.71
C PRO A 114 6.80 -33.22 6.74
N HIS A 115 7.49 -33.68 5.70
CA HIS A 115 8.06 -32.83 4.65
C HIS A 115 7.11 -32.67 3.46
N HIS A 116 5.93 -33.29 3.47
CA HIS A 116 4.99 -33.14 2.39
C HIS A 116 4.48 -31.71 2.30
N CYS A 117 4.53 -31.11 1.10
CA CYS A 117 4.00 -29.78 0.85
C CYS A 117 2.49 -29.76 0.97
N VAL A 118 1.94 -28.89 1.79
CA VAL A 118 0.49 -28.63 1.84
C VAL A 118 0.17 -27.59 0.76
N ARG A 119 -0.49 -28.05 -0.29
CA ARG A 119 -0.82 -27.28 -1.49
C ARG A 119 -2.32 -27.03 -1.58
N PHE A 120 -2.69 -25.87 -2.02
CA PHE A 120 -4.07 -25.46 -2.24
C PHE A 120 -4.42 -25.29 -3.73
N ASP A 121 -3.47 -25.50 -4.62
CA ASP A 121 -3.64 -25.53 -6.08
C ASP A 121 -4.03 -26.90 -6.63
N GLU A 122 -4.27 -27.88 -5.77
CA GLU A 122 -4.76 -29.22 -6.13
C GLU A 122 -5.79 -29.72 -5.15
N HIS A 123 -6.74 -30.51 -5.66
CA HIS A 123 -7.76 -31.12 -4.79
C HIS A 123 -7.12 -32.15 -3.86
N ALA A 124 -7.11 -31.87 -2.56
CA ALA A 124 -6.54 -32.77 -1.56
C ALA A 124 -7.17 -32.59 -0.17
N VAL A 125 -7.01 -33.59 0.69
CA VAL A 125 -7.27 -33.50 2.13
C VAL A 125 -6.00 -33.82 2.89
N TYR A 126 -5.55 -32.88 3.68
CA TYR A 126 -4.38 -32.97 4.51
C TYR A 126 -4.78 -33.17 5.97
N LEU A 127 -4.21 -34.17 6.64
CA LEU A 127 -4.52 -34.54 8.03
C LEU A 127 -3.28 -34.34 8.90
N GLY A 128 -3.34 -33.47 9.86
CA GLY A 128 -2.23 -33.14 10.75
C GLY A 128 -1.73 -31.72 10.57
N ALA A 129 -0.85 -31.25 11.44
CA ALA A 129 -0.19 -29.96 11.27
C ALA A 129 0.84 -30.04 10.13
N PRO A 130 0.92 -29.05 9.25
CA PRO A 130 2.01 -28.94 8.28
C PRO A 130 3.37 -28.95 8.98
N GLY A 131 4.34 -29.65 8.39
CA GLY A 131 5.70 -29.65 8.89
C GLY A 131 6.36 -28.27 8.75
N ALA A 132 7.32 -27.97 9.58
CA ALA A 132 8.08 -26.72 9.49
C ALA A 132 8.99 -26.67 8.26
N ASP A 133 9.45 -27.82 7.80
CA ASP A 133 10.39 -27.95 6.68
C ASP A 133 9.71 -28.70 5.54
N GLN A 134 8.70 -28.09 4.92
CA GLN A 134 7.98 -28.62 3.78
C GLN A 134 8.85 -28.55 2.51
N SER A 135 8.80 -29.58 1.68
CA SER A 135 9.44 -29.60 0.35
C SER A 135 8.43 -29.11 -0.70
N CYS A 136 8.17 -27.83 -0.72
CA CYS A 136 7.26 -27.21 -1.67
C CYS A 136 8.04 -26.73 -2.90
N PRO A 137 7.54 -27.01 -4.14
CA PRO A 137 8.04 -26.32 -5.33
C PRO A 137 7.89 -24.79 -5.20
N SER A 138 8.85 -24.02 -5.69
CA SER A 138 8.85 -22.55 -5.58
C SER A 138 7.78 -21.88 -6.43
N TRP A 139 7.39 -22.45 -7.55
CA TRP A 139 6.54 -21.88 -8.62
C TRP A 139 5.03 -22.05 -8.46
N LEU A 140 4.52 -22.43 -7.30
CA LEU A 140 3.09 -22.74 -7.13
C LEU A 140 2.24 -21.49 -6.99
N VAL A 141 1.27 -21.30 -7.90
CA VAL A 141 0.27 -20.22 -7.88
C VAL A 141 -1.11 -20.80 -8.22
N GLY A 142 -2.15 -20.23 -7.63
CA GLY A 142 -3.53 -20.63 -7.80
C GLY A 142 -4.07 -21.45 -6.64
N THR A 143 -5.38 -21.40 -6.45
CA THR A 143 -6.11 -22.20 -5.45
C THR A 143 -7.25 -22.96 -6.09
N THR A 144 -7.60 -24.07 -5.45
CA THR A 144 -8.79 -24.87 -5.77
C THR A 144 -9.39 -25.42 -4.48
N GLU A 145 -10.35 -26.30 -4.57
CA GLU A 145 -10.96 -26.93 -3.38
C GLU A 145 -9.97 -27.90 -2.73
N ALA A 146 -9.43 -27.50 -1.58
CA ALA A 146 -8.57 -28.32 -0.74
C ALA A 146 -8.95 -28.16 0.74
N VAL A 147 -8.61 -29.13 1.58
CA VAL A 147 -8.96 -29.10 3.00
C VAL A 147 -7.77 -29.53 3.85
N LEU A 148 -7.29 -28.65 4.71
CA LEU A 148 -6.30 -28.94 5.75
C LEU A 148 -7.00 -29.08 7.10
N ILE A 149 -6.93 -30.25 7.72
CA ILE A 149 -7.51 -30.55 9.04
C ILE A 149 -6.38 -30.80 10.03
N GLN A 150 -6.19 -29.90 10.95
CA GLN A 150 -5.07 -29.94 11.89
C GLN A 150 -5.53 -29.95 13.36
N PRO A 151 -4.63 -30.26 14.31
CA PRO A 151 -4.96 -30.19 15.73
C PRO A 151 -5.32 -28.77 16.13
N GLY A 152 -6.50 -28.59 16.76
CA GLY A 152 -6.93 -27.31 17.35
C GLY A 152 -6.62 -27.28 18.86
N ALA A 153 -6.65 -26.09 19.45
CA ALA A 153 -6.49 -25.89 20.87
C ALA A 153 -7.67 -26.50 21.64
N ALA A 154 -7.36 -27.18 22.75
CA ALA A 154 -8.39 -27.71 23.65
C ALA A 154 -9.18 -26.54 24.26
N GLY A 155 -10.53 -26.58 24.14
CA GLY A 155 -11.39 -25.53 24.70
C GLY A 155 -11.58 -24.30 23.81
N ALA A 156 -11.04 -24.28 22.59
CA ALA A 156 -11.28 -23.19 21.66
C ALA A 156 -12.78 -23.02 21.34
N ALA A 157 -13.24 -21.79 21.26
CA ALA A 157 -14.60 -21.47 20.84
C ALA A 157 -14.85 -22.00 19.42
N ARG A 158 -16.08 -22.45 19.15
CA ARG A 158 -16.46 -22.87 17.79
C ARG A 158 -16.70 -21.65 16.93
N THR A 159 -15.88 -21.48 15.92
CA THR A 159 -16.01 -20.38 14.94
C THR A 159 -15.87 -20.94 13.53
N SER A 160 -16.59 -20.34 12.60
CA SER A 160 -16.39 -20.59 11.17
C SER A 160 -16.53 -19.25 10.45
N VAL A 161 -15.52 -18.90 9.65
CA VAL A 161 -15.45 -17.64 8.92
C VAL A 161 -15.05 -17.95 7.49
N GLU A 162 -15.81 -17.43 6.55
CA GLU A 162 -15.47 -17.38 5.13
C GLU A 162 -14.88 -16.02 4.80
N ASP A 163 -13.75 -16.01 4.14
CA ASP A 163 -13.12 -14.81 3.59
C ASP A 163 -13.13 -14.92 2.05
N PRO A 164 -14.05 -14.25 1.37
CA PRO A 164 -14.13 -14.29 -0.09
C PRO A 164 -12.91 -13.68 -0.79
N THR A 165 -12.15 -12.80 -0.10
CA THR A 165 -10.97 -12.16 -0.69
C THR A 165 -9.79 -13.11 -0.79
N SER A 166 -9.62 -13.98 0.22
CA SER A 166 -8.59 -15.03 0.23
C SER A 166 -9.10 -16.38 -0.27
N ARG A 167 -10.40 -16.49 -0.64
CA ARG A 167 -11.07 -17.76 -1.03
C ARG A 167 -10.86 -18.87 0.00
N GLU A 168 -10.93 -18.52 1.27
CA GLU A 168 -10.65 -19.42 2.38
C GLU A 168 -11.79 -19.48 3.39
N ILE A 169 -12.11 -20.68 3.86
CA ILE A 169 -12.97 -20.92 5.01
C ILE A 169 -12.13 -21.44 6.16
N SER A 170 -12.05 -20.67 7.22
CA SER A 170 -11.36 -21.05 8.45
C SER A 170 -12.35 -21.50 9.52
N VAL A 171 -12.22 -22.75 9.99
CA VAL A 171 -13.08 -23.31 11.06
C VAL A 171 -12.23 -23.66 12.26
N THR A 172 -12.62 -23.13 13.43
CA THR A 172 -12.11 -23.61 14.72
C THR A 172 -13.22 -24.42 15.41
N ALA A 173 -12.90 -25.62 15.81
CA ALA A 173 -13.81 -26.47 16.57
C ALA A 173 -13.04 -27.17 17.69
N HIS A 174 -13.77 -27.81 18.64
CA HIS A 174 -13.10 -28.50 19.74
C HIS A 174 -12.16 -29.57 19.17
N ARG A 175 -10.87 -29.49 19.47
CA ARG A 175 -9.77 -30.39 19.06
C ARG A 175 -9.28 -30.27 17.61
N ILE A 176 -9.93 -29.52 16.72
CA ILE A 176 -9.47 -29.34 15.33
C ILE A 176 -9.53 -27.88 14.92
N SER A 177 -8.67 -27.52 13.99
CA SER A 177 -8.75 -26.33 13.15
C SER A 177 -8.76 -26.80 11.69
N VAL A 178 -9.62 -26.22 10.87
CA VAL A 178 -9.75 -26.55 9.46
C VAL A 178 -9.54 -25.29 8.63
N THR A 179 -8.68 -25.39 7.65
CA THR A 179 -8.55 -24.41 6.57
C THR A 179 -9.06 -25.11 5.30
N ALA A 180 -10.07 -24.54 4.65
CA ALA A 180 -10.59 -25.02 3.39
C ALA A 180 -10.54 -23.92 2.35
N THR A 181 -9.97 -24.21 1.19
CA THR A 181 -9.90 -23.28 0.06
C THR A 181 -10.90 -23.66 -1.02
N PHE A 182 -11.25 -22.68 -1.86
CA PHE A 182 -12.14 -22.88 -3.00
C PHE A 182 -11.73 -21.95 -4.15
N ASP A 183 -12.04 -22.29 -5.38
CA ASP A 183 -11.81 -21.43 -6.55
C ASP A 183 -12.88 -20.33 -6.62
N ALA A 184 -14.00 -20.55 -7.30
CA ALA A 184 -15.05 -19.55 -7.47
C ALA A 184 -16.30 -19.83 -6.60
N ASP A 185 -16.51 -21.10 -6.22
CA ASP A 185 -17.75 -21.57 -5.54
C ASP A 185 -17.42 -22.43 -4.31
N PRO A 186 -17.72 -21.98 -3.07
CA PRO A 186 -17.41 -22.73 -1.86
C PRO A 186 -18.29 -23.97 -1.67
N THR A 187 -19.28 -24.24 -2.52
CA THR A 187 -20.31 -25.28 -2.32
C THR A 187 -19.73 -26.68 -2.05
N VAL A 188 -18.59 -27.03 -2.63
CA VAL A 188 -17.96 -28.35 -2.43
C VAL A 188 -17.38 -28.45 -1.03
N VAL A 189 -16.60 -27.46 -0.63
CA VAL A 189 -15.97 -27.42 0.70
C VAL A 189 -17.00 -27.23 1.80
N ASP A 190 -18.05 -26.44 1.58
CA ASP A 190 -19.19 -26.31 2.50
C ASP A 190 -19.86 -27.65 2.80
N ARG A 191 -20.11 -28.45 1.77
CA ARG A 191 -20.66 -29.80 1.94
C ARG A 191 -19.72 -30.71 2.71
N ILE A 192 -18.43 -30.62 2.49
CA ILE A 192 -17.43 -31.37 3.25
C ILE A 192 -17.46 -30.95 4.73
N LEU A 193 -17.42 -29.67 5.04
CA LEU A 193 -17.48 -29.13 6.40
C LEU A 193 -18.78 -29.48 7.12
N ALA A 194 -19.92 -29.31 6.44
CA ALA A 194 -21.26 -29.66 6.97
C ALA A 194 -21.37 -31.17 7.28
N SER A 195 -20.72 -32.04 6.50
CA SER A 195 -20.73 -33.48 6.74
C SER A 195 -20.10 -33.89 8.06
N ALA A 196 -19.21 -33.05 8.60
CA ALA A 196 -18.58 -33.22 9.90
C ALA A 196 -19.30 -32.47 11.03
N SER A 197 -20.50 -31.95 10.77
CA SER A 197 -21.28 -31.13 11.73
C SER A 197 -20.52 -29.91 12.23
N LEU A 198 -19.70 -29.32 11.38
CA LEU A 198 -19.05 -28.04 11.63
C LEU A 198 -20.03 -26.89 11.43
N PRO A 199 -19.86 -25.75 12.13
CA PRO A 199 -20.75 -24.60 11.96
C PRO A 199 -20.66 -24.04 10.55
N ALA A 200 -21.80 -23.57 10.00
CA ALA A 200 -21.80 -22.83 8.75
C ALA A 200 -20.92 -21.57 8.86
N PRO A 201 -20.17 -21.20 7.82
CA PRO A 201 -19.32 -20.03 7.86
C PRO A 201 -20.15 -18.75 7.95
N LEU A 202 -19.64 -17.79 8.72
CA LEU A 202 -20.08 -16.41 8.66
C LEU A 202 -19.24 -15.73 7.59
N ILE A 203 -19.88 -15.17 6.56
CA ILE A 203 -19.19 -14.44 5.51
C ILE A 203 -18.54 -13.21 6.13
N ARG A 204 -17.23 -13.09 5.98
CA ARG A 204 -16.48 -11.91 6.37
C ARG A 204 -16.78 -10.80 5.38
N THR A 205 -17.70 -9.89 5.74
CA THR A 205 -17.88 -8.68 4.94
C THR A 205 -16.57 -7.86 4.96
N PRO A 206 -16.08 -7.42 3.80
CA PRO A 206 -14.96 -6.49 3.76
C PRO A 206 -15.29 -5.30 4.66
N ASN A 207 -14.31 -4.81 5.43
CA ASN A 207 -14.47 -3.62 6.26
C ASN A 207 -15.08 -2.49 5.39
N PRO A 208 -16.21 -1.87 5.76
CA PRO A 208 -16.86 -0.84 4.92
C PRO A 208 -15.96 0.36 4.57
N ALA A 209 -14.80 0.50 5.20
CA ALA A 209 -13.78 1.45 4.78
C ALA A 209 -13.14 1.10 3.42
N SER A 210 -13.26 -0.15 2.93
CA SER A 210 -12.69 -0.59 1.64
C SER A 210 -13.70 -0.58 0.47
N VAL A 211 -15.02 -0.43 0.73
CA VAL A 211 -16.09 -0.53 -0.30
C VAL A 211 -16.45 0.84 -0.92
N ALA A 212 -15.90 1.95 -0.45
CA ALA A 212 -16.31 3.30 -0.89
C ALA A 212 -15.65 3.79 -2.20
N ALA A 213 -15.05 2.92 -3.02
CA ALA A 213 -14.39 3.32 -4.27
C ALA A 213 -15.01 2.67 -5.52
N GLY A 214 -16.34 2.68 -5.67
CA GLY A 214 -16.93 2.10 -6.88
C GLY A 214 -18.40 2.43 -7.10
N GLY A 215 -18.67 3.36 -8.05
CA GLY A 215 -19.79 3.35 -9.00
C GLY A 215 -21.22 3.43 -8.48
N THR A 216 -21.87 4.53 -8.78
CA THR A 216 -23.33 4.69 -8.79
C THR A 216 -24.02 3.76 -9.79
N PRO A 217 -25.09 3.05 -9.43
CA PRO A 217 -26.13 2.63 -10.37
C PRO A 217 -27.37 3.51 -10.19
N GLY A 218 -27.93 3.90 -11.34
CA GLY A 218 -29.18 4.63 -11.44
C GLY A 218 -30.39 3.89 -10.87
N GLY A 219 -31.37 4.70 -10.52
CA GLY A 219 -32.50 4.35 -9.70
C GLY A 219 -33.48 3.32 -10.24
N ALA A 220 -34.18 2.74 -9.29
CA ALA A 220 -35.60 2.37 -9.43
C ALA A 220 -36.24 2.30 -8.04
N ALA A 221 -37.52 2.68 -8.02
CA ALA A 221 -38.30 3.09 -6.88
C ALA A 221 -38.89 1.98 -6.02
N ALA A 222 -39.12 2.37 -4.76
CA ALA A 222 -40.30 2.20 -3.95
C ALA A 222 -40.70 0.82 -3.36
N GLY A 223 -40.87 0.85 -2.06
CA GLY A 223 -41.90 0.18 -1.31
C GLY A 223 -41.48 -0.23 0.09
N PRO A 224 -42.26 0.13 1.12
CA PRO A 224 -41.84 0.01 2.51
C PRO A 224 -42.24 -1.36 3.11
N ALA A 225 -41.38 -1.89 3.96
CA ALA A 225 -41.82 -2.86 4.96
C ALA A 225 -41.07 -2.56 6.28
N ALA A 226 -41.92 -2.41 7.28
CA ALA A 226 -41.76 -1.93 8.60
C ALA A 226 -41.03 -2.91 9.55
N ASP A 227 -40.38 -2.27 10.56
CA ASP A 227 -40.36 -2.66 11.97
C ASP A 227 -40.06 -4.10 12.41
N ALA A 228 -38.90 -4.23 13.03
CA ALA A 228 -38.79 -4.77 14.40
C ALA A 228 -37.30 -4.99 14.74
N TRP A 229 -36.80 -4.21 15.71
CA TRP A 229 -35.80 -4.57 16.73
C TRP A 229 -35.34 -3.31 17.43
N ALA A 230 -36.29 -2.73 18.19
CA ALA A 230 -35.95 -1.87 19.30
C ALA A 230 -36.40 -2.62 20.57
N THR A 231 -35.46 -2.90 21.46
CA THR A 231 -35.55 -2.77 22.91
C THR A 231 -34.48 -3.60 23.58
N GLY A 232 -33.65 -2.95 24.35
CA GLY A 232 -32.61 -3.55 25.17
C GLY A 232 -31.67 -2.50 25.72
N VAL A 233 -32.23 -1.40 26.27
CA VAL A 233 -31.44 -0.48 27.11
C VAL A 233 -31.34 -1.13 28.50
N ALA A 234 -30.16 -1.59 28.85
CA ALA A 234 -29.79 -1.88 30.23
C ALA A 234 -29.07 -0.66 30.80
N THR A 235 -29.73 0.02 31.70
CA THR A 235 -29.15 1.00 32.62
C THR A 235 -28.28 0.23 33.62
N VAL A 236 -27.04 0.62 33.77
CA VAL A 236 -26.17 0.14 34.85
C VAL A 236 -25.88 1.29 35.78
N ASP A 237 -26.30 1.11 37.05
CA ASP A 237 -26.04 2.01 38.15
C ASP A 237 -24.55 2.04 38.54
N ASP A 238 -24.14 3.24 38.91
CA ASP A 238 -22.85 3.59 39.48
C ASP A 238 -22.71 3.04 40.92
N GLN A 239 -21.96 1.95 41.10
CA GLN A 239 -21.36 1.59 42.39
C GLN A 239 -19.98 0.94 42.13
N GLY A 240 -18.95 1.63 42.53
CA GLY A 240 -17.57 1.22 42.42
C GLY A 240 -17.20 -0.07 43.13
N HIS A 241 -16.58 -0.99 42.41
CA HIS A 241 -15.66 -1.97 42.94
C HIS A 241 -14.67 -2.39 41.82
N GLY A 242 -13.37 -2.40 42.16
CA GLY A 242 -12.27 -2.63 41.23
C GLY A 242 -12.36 -3.98 40.48
N SER A 243 -12.29 -3.89 39.18
CA SER A 243 -12.14 -5.05 38.30
C SER A 243 -10.66 -5.43 38.16
N PRO A 244 -10.31 -6.72 38.17
CA PRO A 244 -8.95 -7.14 37.89
C PRO A 244 -8.62 -6.85 36.43
N SER A 245 -7.52 -6.13 36.22
CA SER A 245 -6.92 -5.89 34.92
C SER A 245 -6.53 -7.21 34.27
N GLY A 246 -7.34 -7.66 33.32
CA GLY A 246 -6.91 -8.69 32.35
C GLY A 246 -5.73 -8.16 31.53
N PRO A 247 -4.83 -9.03 31.04
CA PRO A 247 -3.70 -8.58 30.26
C PRO A 247 -4.20 -7.88 29.00
N ARG A 248 -3.86 -6.60 28.89
CA ARG A 248 -4.05 -5.77 27.67
C ARG A 248 -3.36 -6.50 26.51
N PRO A 249 -3.99 -6.64 25.34
CA PRO A 249 -3.28 -7.20 24.19
C PRO A 249 -2.05 -6.32 23.94
N VAL A 250 -0.87 -6.92 24.12
CA VAL A 250 0.39 -6.30 23.75
C VAL A 250 0.39 -6.26 22.23
N THR A 251 0.12 -5.11 21.65
CA THR A 251 0.35 -4.89 20.21
C THR A 251 1.84 -5.15 19.97
N ALA A 252 2.11 -6.13 19.11
CA ALA A 252 3.49 -6.44 18.76
C ALA A 252 4.15 -5.18 18.16
N PRO A 253 5.43 -4.90 18.47
CA PRO A 253 6.11 -3.76 17.90
C PRO A 253 6.14 -3.88 16.37
N VAL A 254 5.78 -2.80 15.69
CA VAL A 254 5.81 -2.67 14.23
C VAL A 254 7.27 -2.61 13.79
N LEU A 255 7.60 -3.36 12.73
CA LEU A 255 8.94 -3.34 12.13
C LEU A 255 9.16 -2.04 11.36
N PRO A 256 10.38 -1.51 11.35
CA PRO A 256 10.71 -0.37 10.49
C PRO A 256 10.63 -0.76 9.01
N ALA A 257 10.20 0.15 8.13
CA ALA A 257 10.07 -0.10 6.70
C ALA A 257 11.39 -0.53 6.04
N GLN A 258 12.53 -0.11 6.60
CA GLN A 258 13.88 -0.45 6.14
C GLN A 258 14.19 -1.96 6.19
N VAL A 259 13.37 -2.79 6.81
CA VAL A 259 13.50 -4.25 6.70
C VAL A 259 13.26 -4.76 5.27
N ALA A 260 12.70 -3.91 4.40
CA ALA A 260 12.51 -4.21 2.98
C ALA A 260 13.55 -3.51 2.06
N ASP A 261 14.41 -2.63 2.59
CA ASP A 261 15.49 -2.00 1.83
C ASP A 261 16.69 -2.95 1.79
N TYR A 262 17.13 -3.35 0.61
CA TYR A 262 18.27 -4.25 0.48
C TYR A 262 19.00 -4.10 -0.87
N HIS A 263 20.29 -4.34 -0.84
CA HIS A 263 21.12 -4.41 -2.04
C HIS A 263 21.97 -5.69 -2.00
N GLY A 264 21.62 -6.66 -2.83
CA GLY A 264 22.33 -7.94 -2.90
C GLY A 264 21.41 -9.10 -3.27
N GLN A 265 21.86 -10.33 -3.01
CA GLN A 265 21.10 -11.52 -3.34
C GLN A 265 20.02 -11.83 -2.31
N GLY A 266 18.83 -12.16 -2.80
CA GLY A 266 17.70 -12.69 -2.07
C GLY A 266 17.23 -14.00 -2.66
N PHE A 267 16.21 -14.58 -2.05
CA PHE A 267 15.46 -15.71 -2.59
C PHE A 267 14.00 -15.64 -2.18
N ASP A 268 13.13 -16.25 -2.96
CA ASP A 268 11.78 -16.57 -2.54
C ASP A 268 11.52 -18.08 -2.62
N SER A 269 10.54 -18.53 -1.84
CA SER A 269 10.13 -19.94 -1.79
C SER A 269 8.66 -20.03 -1.39
N CYS A 270 7.93 -21.00 -1.92
CA CYS A 270 6.46 -21.07 -1.74
C CYS A 270 6.03 -21.07 -0.28
N ALA A 271 6.77 -21.72 0.62
CA ALA A 271 6.52 -21.69 2.06
C ALA A 271 7.73 -21.12 2.82
N ALA A 272 7.50 -20.18 3.71
CA ALA A 272 8.54 -19.59 4.56
C ALA A 272 9.33 -20.68 5.27
N PRO A 273 10.68 -20.71 5.16
CA PRO A 273 11.51 -21.76 5.77
C PRO A 273 11.46 -21.73 7.29
N SER A 274 11.78 -22.85 7.92
CA SER A 274 11.85 -22.92 9.38
C SER A 274 12.93 -21.99 9.97
N ARG A 275 12.79 -21.69 11.26
CA ARG A 275 13.83 -20.90 11.98
C ARG A 275 15.20 -21.60 11.99
N ALA A 276 15.22 -22.92 11.92
CA ALA A 276 16.46 -23.68 11.85
C ALA A 276 17.14 -23.47 10.48
N TYR A 277 16.39 -23.61 9.40
CA TYR A 277 16.84 -23.39 8.02
C TYR A 277 17.31 -21.94 7.82
N MET A 278 16.54 -20.96 8.23
CA MET A 278 16.90 -19.55 8.13
C MET A 278 18.21 -19.23 8.87
N ARG A 279 18.45 -19.87 10.02
CA ARG A 279 19.70 -19.70 10.79
C ARG A 279 20.89 -20.35 10.10
N ALA A 280 20.73 -21.53 9.52
CA ALA A 280 21.77 -22.24 8.78
C ALA A 280 22.14 -21.43 7.52
N TRP A 281 21.14 -20.98 6.79
CA TRP A 281 21.28 -20.19 5.57
C TRP A 281 21.91 -18.83 5.81
N TRP A 282 21.54 -18.12 6.88
CA TRP A 282 22.16 -16.84 7.24
C TRP A 282 23.68 -16.93 7.39
N ARG A 283 24.17 -18.07 7.86
CA ARG A 283 25.60 -18.29 8.14
C ARG A 283 26.41 -18.80 6.96
N SER A 284 25.77 -19.37 5.96
CA SER A 284 26.46 -20.14 4.92
C SER A 284 26.06 -19.82 3.49
N SER A 285 24.96 -19.11 3.28
CA SER A 285 24.50 -18.70 1.97
C SER A 285 24.90 -17.27 1.62
N PRO A 286 24.84 -16.86 0.33
CA PRO A 286 25.05 -15.47 -0.10
C PRO A 286 23.83 -14.58 0.13
N TYR A 287 22.70 -15.13 0.58
CA TYR A 287 21.42 -14.44 0.63
C TYR A 287 21.28 -13.60 1.90
N GLY A 288 20.69 -12.42 1.76
CA GLY A 288 20.36 -11.52 2.87
C GLY A 288 18.92 -11.02 2.85
N ALA A 289 18.13 -11.38 1.82
CA ALA A 289 16.71 -11.07 1.73
C ALA A 289 15.91 -12.35 1.43
N VAL A 290 14.64 -12.37 1.87
CA VAL A 290 13.72 -13.48 1.67
C VAL A 290 12.34 -13.01 1.28
N GLY A 291 11.79 -13.57 0.20
CA GLY A 291 10.39 -13.43 -0.21
C GLY A 291 9.47 -14.20 0.72
N VAL A 292 8.37 -13.57 1.14
CA VAL A 292 7.38 -14.18 2.01
C VAL A 292 5.97 -13.92 1.49
N TYR A 293 5.25 -14.98 1.17
CA TYR A 293 3.89 -14.93 0.61
C TYR A 293 2.87 -14.68 1.72
N ILE A 294 2.54 -13.41 1.93
CA ILE A 294 1.76 -12.94 3.09
C ILE A 294 0.25 -13.22 2.99
N GLY A 295 -0.29 -13.40 1.79
CA GLY A 295 -1.72 -13.64 1.58
C GLY A 295 -2.11 -13.65 0.11
N GLY A 296 -3.41 -13.65 -0.14
CA GLY A 296 -4.03 -13.59 -1.45
C GLY A 296 -4.80 -14.85 -1.81
N ALA A 297 -5.77 -14.69 -2.74
CA ALA A 297 -6.68 -15.76 -3.17
C ALA A 297 -5.96 -16.92 -3.85
N ASP A 298 -4.86 -16.64 -4.53
CA ASP A 298 -4.13 -17.62 -5.33
C ASP A 298 -2.80 -18.07 -4.70
N ARG A 299 -2.63 -17.81 -3.39
CA ARG A 299 -1.49 -18.32 -2.62
C ARG A 299 -1.58 -19.83 -2.44
N ALA A 300 -0.78 -20.57 -3.16
CA ALA A 300 -0.86 -22.01 -3.27
C ALA A 300 -0.36 -22.79 -2.04
N CYS A 301 0.58 -22.27 -1.24
CA CYS A 301 1.21 -23.02 -0.16
C CYS A 301 0.75 -22.58 1.24
N ALA A 302 0.57 -23.57 2.13
CA ALA A 302 0.37 -23.29 3.55
C ALA A 302 1.63 -22.70 4.19
N GLN A 303 1.45 -21.75 5.12
CA GLN A 303 2.52 -20.97 5.75
C GLN A 303 2.66 -21.27 7.26
N PRO A 304 3.08 -22.49 7.67
CA PRO A 304 3.10 -22.86 9.09
C PRO A 304 4.12 -22.06 9.91
N ASN A 305 5.18 -21.57 9.28
CA ASN A 305 6.25 -20.80 9.93
C ASN A 305 5.98 -19.30 9.95
N LEU A 306 5.24 -18.76 8.97
CA LEU A 306 5.08 -17.34 8.75
C LEU A 306 4.18 -16.71 9.83
N THR A 307 4.80 -16.16 10.84
CA THR A 307 4.14 -15.49 11.97
C THR A 307 4.87 -14.18 12.28
N ALA A 308 4.21 -13.25 12.95
CA ALA A 308 4.85 -12.02 13.43
C ALA A 308 6.09 -12.29 14.31
N GLY A 309 6.08 -13.42 15.04
CA GLY A 309 7.23 -13.86 15.84
C GLY A 309 8.40 -14.35 14.99
N TRP A 310 8.12 -15.03 13.87
CA TRP A 310 9.12 -15.47 12.92
C TRP A 310 9.75 -14.27 12.21
N ILE A 311 8.93 -13.35 11.67
CA ILE A 311 9.38 -12.12 10.98
C ILE A 311 10.30 -11.30 11.88
N ARG A 312 9.87 -10.99 13.12
CA ARG A 312 10.71 -10.24 14.08
C ARG A 312 12.04 -10.93 14.38
N GLN A 313 12.02 -12.26 14.51
CA GLN A 313 13.25 -13.00 14.79
C GLN A 313 14.21 -12.97 13.62
N GLN A 314 13.72 -13.11 12.38
CA GLN A 314 14.58 -13.05 11.20
C GLN A 314 15.09 -11.62 10.97
N ALA A 315 14.25 -10.59 11.14
CA ALA A 315 14.68 -9.19 11.11
C ALA A 315 15.79 -8.90 12.13
N ALA A 316 15.66 -9.42 13.34
CA ALA A 316 16.68 -9.24 14.39
C ALA A 316 18.01 -9.93 14.08
N VAL A 317 18.02 -10.97 13.25
CA VAL A 317 19.23 -11.62 12.74
C VAL A 317 19.87 -10.81 11.61
N GLY A 318 19.09 -10.03 10.88
CA GLY A 318 19.54 -9.17 9.78
C GLY A 318 18.90 -9.50 8.42
N TRP A 319 17.96 -10.46 8.36
CA TRP A 319 17.22 -10.74 7.14
C TRP A 319 16.35 -9.55 6.72
N HIS A 320 16.33 -9.25 5.44
CA HIS A 320 15.41 -8.33 4.78
C HIS A 320 14.27 -9.10 4.14
N PHE A 321 13.15 -8.41 3.81
CA PHE A 321 11.93 -9.07 3.38
C PHE A 321 11.37 -8.48 2.09
N MET A 322 10.81 -9.36 1.26
CA MET A 322 9.95 -9.04 0.13
C MET A 322 8.54 -9.59 0.44
N PRO A 323 7.63 -8.80 1.01
CA PRO A 323 6.26 -9.24 1.24
C PRO A 323 5.52 -9.39 -0.09
N LEU A 324 5.16 -10.62 -0.46
CA LEU A 324 4.46 -10.98 -1.70
C LEU A 324 2.98 -11.27 -1.41
N TYR A 325 2.11 -10.81 -2.28
CA TYR A 325 0.67 -11.04 -2.21
C TYR A 325 0.16 -11.62 -3.52
N VAL A 326 -0.36 -12.85 -3.49
CA VAL A 326 -0.81 -13.60 -4.67
C VAL A 326 -2.33 -13.56 -4.75
N GLY A 327 -2.87 -12.56 -5.41
CA GLY A 327 -4.31 -12.39 -5.61
C GLY A 327 -4.75 -12.83 -7.02
N PRO A 328 -5.96 -12.40 -7.49
CA PRO A 328 -6.50 -12.79 -8.79
C PRO A 328 -5.54 -12.59 -9.96
N GLN A 329 -5.42 -13.60 -10.82
CA GLN A 329 -4.45 -13.65 -11.90
C GLN A 329 -5.03 -13.26 -13.26
N ALA A 330 -4.28 -12.42 -14.01
CA ALA A 330 -4.62 -12.10 -15.40
C ALA A 330 -4.47 -13.31 -16.32
N GLU A 331 -3.51 -14.19 -16.04
CA GLU A 331 -3.32 -15.42 -16.80
C GLU A 331 -4.57 -16.31 -16.82
N PHE A 332 -5.24 -16.41 -15.69
CA PHE A 332 -6.45 -17.23 -15.53
C PHE A 332 -7.74 -16.54 -15.97
N GLY A 333 -7.64 -15.25 -16.38
CA GLY A 333 -8.81 -14.46 -16.82
C GLY A 333 -9.70 -14.00 -15.66
N GLU A 334 -9.17 -13.92 -14.45
CA GLU A 334 -9.92 -13.60 -13.24
C GLU A 334 -10.21 -12.12 -13.03
N LEU A 335 -9.58 -11.23 -13.82
CA LEU A 335 -9.73 -9.79 -13.67
C LEU A 335 -11.05 -9.26 -14.28
N ASN A 336 -12.18 -9.62 -13.67
CA ASN A 336 -13.52 -9.26 -14.14
C ASN A 336 -13.92 -7.80 -13.80
N SER A 337 -13.37 -7.28 -12.71
CA SER A 337 -13.58 -5.89 -12.23
C SER A 337 -12.25 -5.30 -11.76
N PRO A 338 -11.27 -5.09 -12.67
CA PRO A 338 -9.87 -4.92 -12.32
C PRO A 338 -9.59 -3.83 -11.29
N ALA A 339 -10.18 -2.65 -11.43
CA ALA A 339 -9.96 -1.55 -10.49
C ALA A 339 -10.52 -1.83 -9.09
N HIS A 340 -11.69 -2.47 -9.00
CA HIS A 340 -12.27 -2.88 -7.72
C HIS A 340 -11.45 -3.98 -7.07
N GLN A 341 -11.08 -5.00 -7.85
CA GLN A 341 -10.26 -6.12 -7.37
C GLN A 341 -8.88 -5.66 -6.89
N GLY A 342 -8.21 -4.75 -7.62
CA GLY A 342 -6.93 -4.18 -7.20
C GLY A 342 -7.02 -3.42 -5.87
N GLY A 343 -8.10 -2.64 -5.67
CA GLY A 343 -8.36 -1.96 -4.40
C GLY A 343 -8.64 -2.92 -3.24
N SER A 344 -9.43 -3.96 -3.47
CA SER A 344 -9.75 -4.98 -2.45
C SER A 344 -8.51 -5.80 -2.07
N ALA A 345 -7.72 -6.20 -3.06
CA ALA A 345 -6.46 -6.92 -2.85
C ALA A 345 -5.47 -6.09 -2.00
N ALA A 346 -5.33 -4.78 -2.28
CA ALA A 346 -4.48 -3.89 -1.50
C ALA A 346 -4.93 -3.78 -0.04
N ALA A 347 -6.26 -3.70 0.21
CA ALA A 347 -6.79 -3.62 1.56
C ALA A 347 -6.53 -4.91 2.36
N ASP A 348 -6.70 -6.08 1.73
CA ASP A 348 -6.38 -7.36 2.38
C ASP A 348 -4.88 -7.54 2.58
N ALA A 349 -4.06 -7.21 1.58
CA ALA A 349 -2.61 -7.29 1.68
C ALA A 349 -2.05 -6.46 2.85
N VAL A 350 -2.56 -5.25 3.06
CA VAL A 350 -2.20 -4.41 4.21
C VAL A 350 -2.60 -5.09 5.53
N ALA A 351 -3.82 -5.66 5.61
CA ALA A 351 -4.25 -6.37 6.81
C ALA A 351 -3.39 -7.60 7.12
N GLN A 352 -2.92 -8.32 6.09
CA GLN A 352 -1.98 -9.44 6.24
C GLN A 352 -0.59 -8.95 6.69
N ALA A 353 -0.06 -7.91 6.06
CA ALA A 353 1.22 -7.31 6.38
C ALA A 353 1.26 -6.80 7.84
N GLU A 354 0.22 -6.07 8.28
CA GLU A 354 0.09 -5.59 9.66
C GLU A 354 0.03 -6.72 10.68
N ARG A 355 -0.69 -7.82 10.37
CA ARG A 355 -0.73 -9.02 11.24
C ARG A 355 0.65 -9.66 11.43
N LEU A 356 1.50 -9.58 10.42
CA LEU A 356 2.89 -10.06 10.47
C LEU A 356 3.85 -9.06 11.13
N GLY A 357 3.40 -7.83 11.38
CA GLY A 357 4.18 -6.77 12.03
C GLY A 357 4.91 -5.85 11.05
N PHE A 358 4.62 -5.93 9.75
CA PHE A 358 5.08 -4.93 8.79
C PHE A 358 4.29 -3.64 9.00
N GLY A 359 5.00 -2.53 9.01
CA GLY A 359 4.42 -1.20 9.19
C GLY A 359 4.21 -0.47 7.87
N PRO A 360 3.59 0.70 7.96
CA PRO A 360 3.49 1.62 6.85
C PRO A 360 4.84 1.91 6.20
N ALA A 361 4.82 2.34 4.94
CA ALA A 361 5.99 2.51 4.07
C ALA A 361 6.75 1.20 3.73
N THR A 362 6.30 0.03 4.20
CA THR A 362 6.81 -1.24 3.69
C THR A 362 6.24 -1.48 2.29
N PRO A 363 7.05 -1.84 1.29
CA PRO A 363 6.54 -2.27 -0.01
C PRO A 363 5.84 -3.62 0.11
N ILE A 364 4.68 -3.74 -0.52
CA ILE A 364 4.02 -5.03 -0.71
C ILE A 364 3.98 -5.28 -2.21
N TYR A 365 4.53 -6.41 -2.64
CA TYR A 365 4.62 -6.79 -4.04
C TYR A 365 3.42 -7.61 -4.45
N TYR A 366 2.66 -7.13 -5.44
CA TYR A 366 1.64 -7.95 -6.08
C TYR A 366 2.31 -8.95 -6.99
N ASP A 367 2.05 -10.21 -6.78
CA ASP A 367 2.51 -11.29 -7.63
C ASP A 367 1.50 -11.48 -8.77
N MET A 368 1.83 -10.94 -9.94
CA MET A 368 1.07 -11.04 -11.17
C MET A 368 1.86 -11.88 -12.17
N GLU A 369 1.47 -13.11 -12.31
CA GLU A 369 2.13 -14.04 -13.22
C GLU A 369 2.08 -13.58 -14.68
N ALA A 370 2.86 -14.22 -15.54
CA ALA A 370 2.89 -13.94 -16.97
C ALA A 370 1.51 -14.15 -17.60
N TYR A 371 1.07 -13.20 -18.41
CA TYR A 371 -0.25 -13.22 -19.05
C TYR A 371 -0.20 -12.89 -20.55
N PRO A 372 -1.20 -13.34 -21.33
CA PRO A 372 -1.24 -13.03 -22.76
C PRO A 372 -1.58 -11.55 -23.02
N PRO A 373 -1.15 -10.95 -24.16
CA PRO A 373 -1.33 -9.53 -24.47
C PRO A 373 -2.79 -9.04 -24.42
N GLY A 374 -3.78 -9.92 -24.59
CA GLY A 374 -5.19 -9.58 -24.47
C GLY A 374 -5.64 -9.17 -23.05
N GLN A 375 -4.83 -9.47 -22.03
CA GLN A 375 -5.09 -9.12 -20.64
C GLN A 375 -4.38 -7.82 -20.19
N SER A 376 -3.47 -7.26 -20.97
CA SER A 376 -2.68 -6.06 -20.60
C SER A 376 -3.53 -4.92 -20.05
N ALA A 377 -4.62 -4.59 -20.72
CA ALA A 377 -5.48 -3.48 -20.29
C ALA A 377 -6.21 -3.77 -18.96
N ALA A 378 -6.52 -5.02 -18.65
CA ALA A 378 -7.13 -5.41 -17.38
C ALA A 378 -6.06 -5.40 -16.27
N ALA A 379 -4.90 -5.97 -16.52
CA ALA A 379 -3.76 -6.01 -15.60
C ALA A 379 -3.30 -4.60 -15.22
N LEU A 380 -3.09 -3.70 -16.18
CA LEU A 380 -2.70 -2.30 -15.91
C LEU A 380 -3.74 -1.56 -15.05
N ARG A 381 -5.04 -1.72 -15.33
CA ARG A 381 -6.08 -1.10 -14.49
C ARG A 381 -6.09 -1.67 -13.06
N PHE A 382 -5.87 -2.96 -12.93
CA PHE A 382 -5.76 -3.62 -11.62
C PHE A 382 -4.54 -3.08 -10.85
N LEU A 383 -3.36 -3.11 -11.44
CA LEU A 383 -2.10 -2.69 -10.82
C LEU A 383 -2.08 -1.20 -10.47
N SER A 384 -2.72 -0.35 -11.29
CA SER A 384 -2.89 1.07 -10.98
C SER A 384 -3.80 1.29 -9.76
N ALA A 385 -4.89 0.51 -9.64
CA ALA A 385 -5.78 0.57 -8.48
C ALA A 385 -5.14 -0.02 -7.21
N TRP A 386 -4.39 -1.11 -7.34
CA TRP A 386 -3.54 -1.69 -6.29
C TRP A 386 -2.59 -0.64 -5.73
N THR A 387 -1.80 -0.01 -6.59
CA THR A 387 -0.84 1.04 -6.22
C THR A 387 -1.51 2.22 -5.52
N SER A 388 -2.58 2.77 -6.12
CA SER A 388 -3.30 3.90 -5.53
C SER A 388 -3.89 3.57 -4.16
N SER A 389 -4.38 2.34 -3.98
CA SER A 389 -4.97 1.89 -2.72
C SER A 389 -3.92 1.64 -1.65
N LEU A 390 -2.79 1.00 -1.98
CA LEU A 390 -1.66 0.86 -1.04
C LEU A 390 -1.17 2.23 -0.56
N HIS A 391 -0.98 3.19 -1.47
CA HIS A 391 -0.58 4.54 -1.11
C HIS A 391 -1.60 5.22 -0.18
N SER A 392 -2.90 5.02 -0.42
CA SER A 392 -3.94 5.57 0.46
C SER A 392 -3.95 4.94 1.85
N LEU A 393 -3.49 3.69 1.96
CA LEU A 393 -3.35 2.93 3.20
C LEU A 393 -1.98 3.10 3.88
N GLY A 394 -1.07 3.83 3.22
CA GLY A 394 0.24 4.16 3.80
C GLY A 394 1.34 3.15 3.54
N PHE A 395 1.13 2.24 2.62
CA PHE A 395 2.12 1.26 2.18
C PHE A 395 2.67 1.63 0.80
N LEU A 396 3.84 1.11 0.48
CA LEU A 396 4.44 1.22 -0.84
C LEU A 396 3.94 0.10 -1.74
N SER A 397 3.89 0.38 -3.04
CA SER A 397 3.47 -0.57 -4.06
C SER A 397 4.66 -1.19 -4.74
N GLY A 398 4.75 -2.52 -4.70
CA GLY A 398 5.57 -3.32 -5.57
C GLY A 398 4.73 -4.12 -6.55
N VAL A 399 5.32 -4.52 -7.67
CA VAL A 399 4.74 -5.45 -8.64
C VAL A 399 5.80 -6.43 -9.08
N TYR A 400 5.54 -7.72 -8.84
CA TYR A 400 6.22 -8.83 -9.47
C TYR A 400 5.47 -9.22 -10.75
N SER A 401 6.18 -9.40 -11.84
CA SER A 401 5.65 -9.98 -13.06
C SER A 401 6.77 -10.35 -14.02
N SER A 402 6.40 -11.09 -15.08
CA SER A 402 7.33 -11.42 -16.16
C SER A 402 7.75 -10.17 -16.96
N SER A 403 9.03 -10.10 -17.29
CA SER A 403 9.62 -9.17 -18.25
C SER A 403 8.89 -9.14 -19.61
N SER A 404 8.25 -10.26 -20.00
CA SER A 404 7.53 -10.37 -21.28
C SER A 404 6.05 -9.94 -21.22
N SER A 405 5.52 -9.59 -20.07
CA SER A 405 4.12 -9.18 -19.88
C SER A 405 4.01 -7.97 -18.93
N GLY A 406 3.76 -8.17 -17.62
CA GLY A 406 3.45 -7.08 -16.72
C GLY A 406 4.56 -6.05 -16.57
N ILE A 407 5.82 -6.46 -16.51
CA ILE A 407 6.94 -5.52 -16.46
C ILE A 407 7.06 -4.73 -17.75
N SER A 408 6.93 -5.40 -18.90
CA SER A 408 6.90 -4.71 -20.21
C SER A 408 5.76 -3.71 -20.32
N ASP A 409 4.55 -4.11 -19.89
CA ASP A 409 3.38 -3.23 -19.93
C ASP A 409 3.57 -2.01 -19.03
N LEU A 410 4.08 -2.19 -17.80
CA LEU A 410 4.37 -1.09 -16.88
C LEU A 410 5.47 -0.17 -17.42
N ALA A 411 6.55 -0.71 -18.02
CA ALA A 411 7.63 0.08 -18.59
C ALA A 411 7.15 0.92 -19.78
N HIS A 412 6.32 0.36 -20.66
CA HIS A 412 5.72 1.12 -21.77
C HIS A 412 4.84 2.28 -21.31
N HIS A 413 4.20 2.15 -20.14
CA HIS A 413 3.32 3.17 -19.56
C HIS A 413 4.00 4.00 -18.45
N TYR A 414 5.32 3.86 -18.23
CA TYR A 414 6.02 4.51 -17.11
C TYR A 414 5.85 6.03 -17.08
N ALA A 415 5.86 6.65 -18.24
CA ALA A 415 5.63 8.09 -18.40
C ALA A 415 4.14 8.47 -18.56
N ASP A 416 3.23 7.51 -18.56
CA ASP A 416 1.79 7.77 -18.75
C ASP A 416 1.14 8.20 -17.43
N HIS A 417 0.73 9.45 -17.36
CA HIS A 417 0.11 10.04 -16.19
C HIS A 417 -1.32 9.51 -15.90
N GLY A 418 -1.86 8.66 -16.75
CA GLY A 418 -3.16 8.01 -16.56
C GLY A 418 -3.13 6.83 -15.58
N PHE A 419 -1.94 6.31 -15.27
CA PHE A 419 -1.72 5.17 -14.37
C PHE A 419 -0.95 5.56 -13.11
N ALA A 420 -1.33 4.98 -11.97
CA ALA A 420 -0.50 5.01 -10.78
C ALA A 420 0.55 3.90 -10.91
N MET A 421 1.80 4.30 -11.12
CA MET A 421 2.92 3.36 -11.24
C MET A 421 3.37 2.85 -9.87
N PRO A 422 3.77 1.57 -9.76
CA PRO A 422 4.34 1.03 -8.53
C PRO A 422 5.63 1.75 -8.14
N ASP A 423 5.94 1.77 -6.86
CA ASP A 423 7.18 2.36 -6.32
C ASP A 423 8.39 1.50 -6.64
N ALA A 424 8.20 0.17 -6.77
CA ALA A 424 9.22 -0.76 -7.16
C ALA A 424 8.66 -1.82 -8.12
N VAL A 425 9.55 -2.37 -8.94
CA VAL A 425 9.27 -3.50 -9.82
C VAL A 425 10.14 -4.69 -9.44
N TYR A 426 9.55 -5.88 -9.51
CA TYR A 426 10.19 -7.15 -9.27
C TYR A 426 10.06 -8.01 -10.55
N ASP A 427 11.10 -7.99 -11.32
CA ASP A 427 11.13 -8.49 -12.69
C ASP A 427 11.53 -9.95 -12.73
N ALA A 428 10.69 -10.80 -13.32
CA ALA A 428 10.99 -12.19 -13.59
C ALA A 428 11.58 -12.36 -15.00
N LEU A 429 12.90 -12.28 -15.07
CA LEU A 429 13.69 -12.53 -16.27
C LEU A 429 14.80 -13.54 -15.96
N TRP A 430 14.57 -14.82 -16.23
CA TRP A 430 15.51 -15.90 -15.89
C TRP A 430 16.69 -15.94 -16.88
N ASN A 431 17.58 -14.97 -16.77
CA ASN A 431 18.79 -14.82 -17.59
C ASN A 431 20.08 -15.32 -16.89
N GLY A 432 19.96 -15.82 -15.66
CA GLY A 432 21.07 -16.35 -14.86
C GLY A 432 22.03 -15.29 -14.33
N THR A 433 21.69 -14.00 -14.41
CA THR A 433 22.59 -12.90 -14.07
C THR A 433 22.10 -12.12 -12.85
N ALA A 434 22.81 -12.18 -11.74
CA ALA A 434 22.48 -11.52 -10.47
C ALA A 434 22.72 -10.01 -10.55
N ASN A 435 21.83 -9.28 -11.20
CA ASN A 435 21.78 -7.82 -11.26
C ASN A 435 20.33 -7.38 -11.53
N THR A 436 20.05 -6.06 -11.64
CA THR A 436 18.73 -5.51 -11.94
C THR A 436 18.63 -4.89 -13.33
N ALA A 437 19.45 -5.32 -14.26
CA ALA A 437 19.42 -4.84 -15.64
C ALA A 437 18.50 -5.70 -16.50
N ASP A 438 17.54 -5.07 -17.14
CA ASP A 438 16.69 -5.64 -18.18
C ASP A 438 16.57 -4.64 -19.34
N PRO A 439 16.73 -5.08 -20.60
CA PRO A 439 16.52 -4.23 -21.77
C PRO A 439 15.13 -3.62 -21.90
N VAL A 440 14.13 -4.13 -21.20
CA VAL A 440 12.75 -3.60 -21.19
C VAL A 440 12.70 -2.17 -20.63
N TYR A 441 13.60 -1.82 -19.71
CA TYR A 441 13.61 -0.53 -19.04
C TYR A 441 14.31 0.55 -19.86
N GLN A 442 13.68 1.72 -19.96
CA GLN A 442 14.36 2.93 -20.38
C GLN A 442 15.29 3.45 -19.26
N PRO A 443 16.28 4.31 -19.57
CA PRO A 443 17.28 4.74 -18.59
C PRO A 443 16.76 5.39 -17.29
N GLY A 444 15.52 5.84 -17.26
CA GLY A 444 14.89 6.48 -16.08
C GLY A 444 13.90 5.61 -15.31
N ASP A 445 13.49 4.46 -15.88
CA ASP A 445 12.41 3.65 -15.30
C ASP A 445 12.89 2.96 -14.02
N TRP A 446 12.28 3.23 -12.90
CA TRP A 446 12.64 2.66 -11.58
C TRP A 446 14.16 2.58 -11.32
N ALA A 447 14.93 3.52 -11.90
CA ALA A 447 16.41 3.46 -11.91
C ALA A 447 17.06 3.74 -10.56
N ASP A 448 16.27 4.22 -9.59
CA ASP A 448 16.77 4.79 -8.36
C ASP A 448 16.54 3.88 -7.15
N HIS A 449 17.19 2.69 -7.15
CA HIS A 449 17.03 1.68 -6.11
C HIS A 449 15.57 1.23 -5.95
N GLN A 450 14.93 0.87 -7.08
CA GLN A 450 13.51 0.51 -7.13
C GLN A 450 13.27 -0.79 -7.91
N ARG A 451 14.31 -1.60 -8.11
CA ARG A 451 14.22 -2.82 -8.89
C ARG A 451 14.67 -4.04 -8.11
N LEU A 452 13.91 -5.12 -8.29
CA LEU A 452 14.25 -6.48 -7.95
C LEU A 452 14.27 -7.29 -9.24
N HIS A 453 15.05 -8.35 -9.27
CA HIS A 453 15.16 -9.25 -10.42
C HIS A 453 15.23 -10.70 -9.95
N GLN A 454 14.22 -11.51 -10.30
CA GLN A 454 14.26 -12.94 -10.18
C GLN A 454 15.00 -13.46 -11.41
N TYR A 455 16.29 -13.80 -11.23
CA TYR A 455 17.18 -14.10 -12.35
C TYR A 455 17.29 -15.59 -12.66
N SER A 456 16.76 -16.45 -11.80
CA SER A 456 16.73 -17.90 -11.98
C SER A 456 15.74 -18.52 -11.00
N GLY A 457 15.06 -19.59 -11.39
CA GLY A 457 14.05 -20.22 -10.53
C GLY A 457 14.04 -21.75 -10.62
N ASN A 458 13.16 -22.37 -9.79
CA ASN A 458 13.00 -23.82 -9.67
C ASN A 458 14.28 -24.57 -9.29
N LEU A 459 15.02 -24.04 -8.32
CA LEU A 459 16.32 -24.53 -7.91
C LEU A 459 16.31 -25.09 -6.50
N VAL A 460 16.73 -26.31 -6.31
CA VAL A 460 17.02 -26.84 -5.00
C VAL A 460 18.46 -26.49 -4.62
N GLN A 461 18.61 -25.63 -3.61
CA GLN A 461 19.93 -25.26 -3.10
C GLN A 461 20.10 -25.72 -1.65
N THR A 462 21.34 -26.03 -1.28
CA THR A 462 21.69 -26.53 0.06
C THR A 462 22.76 -25.66 0.70
N TYR A 463 22.44 -25.07 1.85
CA TYR A 463 23.37 -24.30 2.66
C TYR A 463 23.26 -24.73 4.13
N GLY A 464 24.42 -24.90 4.76
CA GLY A 464 24.48 -25.34 6.18
C GLY A 464 23.88 -26.72 6.45
N GLY A 465 23.70 -27.53 5.41
CA GLY A 465 23.10 -28.86 5.48
C GLY A 465 21.59 -28.91 5.21
N ASP A 466 20.93 -27.76 5.05
CA ASP A 466 19.48 -27.63 4.83
C ASP A 466 19.19 -27.24 3.37
N SER A 467 18.25 -27.94 2.73
CA SER A 467 17.89 -27.73 1.32
C SER A 467 16.55 -27.00 1.20
N ILE A 468 16.49 -25.99 0.35
CA ILE A 468 15.28 -25.23 0.01
C ILE A 468 15.10 -25.25 -1.52
N ASP A 469 13.89 -25.48 -1.99
CA ASP A 469 13.46 -25.24 -3.36
C ASP A 469 13.05 -23.75 -3.44
N LEU A 470 13.73 -22.99 -4.31
CA LEU A 470 13.66 -21.54 -4.31
C LEU A 470 13.85 -20.96 -5.71
N ASP A 471 13.48 -19.71 -5.81
CA ASP A 471 13.84 -18.81 -6.89
C ASP A 471 14.88 -17.80 -6.41
N GLN A 472 15.84 -17.47 -7.30
CA GLN A 472 16.97 -16.61 -6.96
C GLN A 472 16.72 -15.18 -7.37
N ASP A 473 16.90 -14.27 -6.43
CA ASP A 473 16.64 -12.84 -6.56
C ASP A 473 17.89 -12.00 -6.41
N TYR A 474 17.88 -10.87 -7.08
CA TYR A 474 18.82 -9.79 -6.84
C TYR A 474 18.05 -8.49 -6.59
N LEU A 475 18.29 -7.88 -5.45
CA LEU A 475 17.61 -6.67 -5.00
C LEU A 475 18.53 -5.45 -5.15
N ASN A 476 17.95 -4.36 -5.57
CA ASN A 476 18.53 -3.03 -5.48
C ASN A 476 17.40 -2.07 -5.06
N VAL A 477 17.06 -2.13 -3.76
CA VAL A 477 15.88 -1.47 -3.20
C VAL A 477 16.28 -0.57 -2.04
N GLU A 478 15.98 0.70 -2.16
CA GLU A 478 15.98 1.72 -1.10
C GLU A 478 14.82 2.67 -1.42
N LEU A 479 13.61 2.28 -1.02
CA LEU A 479 12.40 2.99 -1.40
C LEU A 479 12.18 4.22 -0.53
N PRO A 480 11.75 5.34 -1.14
CA PRO A 480 11.31 6.49 -0.36
C PRO A 480 9.97 6.14 0.31
N ASP A 481 9.79 6.59 1.53
CA ASP A 481 8.47 6.63 2.17
C ASP A 481 7.49 7.36 1.21
N PRO A 482 6.30 6.79 0.88
CA PRO A 482 5.32 7.45 0.03
C PRO A 482 4.88 8.74 0.72
N GLY A 483 5.59 9.82 0.45
CA GLY A 483 5.46 11.11 1.12
C GLY A 483 4.04 11.61 1.22
N GLY A 484 3.28 11.13 2.16
CA GLY A 484 1.90 11.51 2.37
C GLY A 484 1.24 10.93 3.61
N THR A 485 1.72 9.82 4.16
CA THR A 485 1.01 9.13 5.24
C THR A 485 1.74 9.17 6.59
N PHE A 486 3.05 9.39 6.62
CA PHE A 486 3.79 9.56 7.85
C PHE A 486 4.14 11.02 8.17
N GLN A 487 3.14 11.89 8.19
CA GLN A 487 3.23 13.13 8.94
C GLN A 487 2.87 12.82 10.41
N ALA A 488 3.72 12.04 11.08
CA ALA A 488 3.43 11.57 12.43
C ALA A 488 3.41 12.70 13.46
N SER A 489 3.77 13.93 13.09
CA SER A 489 3.84 15.04 14.05
C SER A 489 3.41 16.37 13.46
N ALA A 490 2.97 17.26 14.34
CA ALA A 490 2.79 18.67 14.08
C ALA A 490 3.56 19.47 15.11
N ALA A 491 4.18 20.56 14.72
CA ALA A 491 4.84 21.44 15.67
C ALA A 491 4.36 22.88 15.49
N VAL A 492 4.27 23.60 16.59
CA VAL A 492 3.89 25.01 16.62
C VAL A 492 4.80 25.77 17.59
N THR A 493 5.08 27.02 17.26
CA THR A 493 5.78 27.94 18.15
C THR A 493 4.78 28.87 18.81
N ARG A 494 4.74 28.85 20.12
CA ARG A 494 3.88 29.76 20.89
C ARG A 494 4.43 31.20 20.91
N PRO A 495 3.59 32.17 21.27
CA PRO A 495 4.05 33.56 21.42
C PRO A 495 5.17 33.74 22.46
N ASP A 496 5.25 32.88 23.47
CA ASP A 496 6.33 32.85 24.48
C ASP A 496 7.61 32.16 23.98
N THR A 497 7.70 31.88 22.71
CA THR A 497 8.79 31.16 22.04
C THR A 497 8.99 29.69 22.43
N ALA A 498 8.07 29.14 23.22
CA ALA A 498 8.04 27.69 23.44
C ALA A 498 7.60 26.97 22.17
N VAL A 499 8.11 25.77 21.95
CA VAL A 499 7.73 24.89 20.85
C VAL A 499 7.01 23.67 21.39
N ASP A 500 5.78 23.46 20.95
CA ASP A 500 5.07 22.20 21.18
C ASP A 500 5.16 21.32 19.92
N VAL A 501 5.45 20.06 20.13
CA VAL A 501 5.38 19.03 19.11
C VAL A 501 4.35 17.97 19.53
N PHE A 502 3.46 17.63 18.60
CA PHE A 502 2.39 16.65 18.78
C PHE A 502 2.59 15.50 17.78
N TYR A 503 2.42 14.28 18.25
CA TYR A 503 2.61 13.09 17.44
C TYR A 503 1.75 11.93 17.90
N ARG A 504 1.56 10.96 17.01
CA ARG A 504 0.96 9.68 17.34
C ARG A 504 2.04 8.79 17.96
N GLY A 505 1.78 8.25 19.13
CA GLY A 505 2.61 7.21 19.73
C GLY A 505 2.34 5.84 19.10
N ALA A 506 3.22 4.87 19.34
CA ALA A 506 3.00 3.49 18.92
C ALA A 506 1.79 2.84 19.59
N ASP A 507 1.30 3.40 20.68
CA ASP A 507 0.06 3.04 21.38
C ASP A 507 -1.19 3.69 20.76
N ASN A 508 -1.02 4.42 19.66
CA ASN A 508 -2.03 5.24 19.00
C ASN A 508 -2.59 6.39 19.86
N SER A 509 -1.97 6.75 20.98
CA SER A 509 -2.34 7.94 21.73
C SER A 509 -1.75 9.21 21.11
N LEU A 510 -2.38 10.37 21.35
CA LEU A 510 -1.79 11.67 21.05
C LEU A 510 -0.77 12.02 22.13
N TRP A 511 0.48 12.19 21.74
CA TRP A 511 1.54 12.61 22.66
C TRP A 511 1.99 14.05 22.38
N ARG A 512 2.51 14.70 23.38
CA ARG A 512 3.06 16.06 23.31
C ARG A 512 4.39 16.16 24.05
N ASP A 513 5.37 16.81 23.42
CA ASP A 513 6.59 17.34 24.05
C ASP A 513 6.62 18.86 23.91
N THR A 514 7.19 19.53 24.90
CA THR A 514 7.31 20.98 24.91
C THR A 514 8.75 21.40 25.14
N TYR A 515 9.27 22.24 24.27
CA TYR A 515 10.54 22.92 24.48
C TYR A 515 10.31 24.33 25.02
N SER A 516 11.04 24.68 26.05
CA SER A 516 11.11 26.04 26.57
C SER A 516 12.55 26.57 26.49
N PRO A 517 12.80 27.79 25.97
CA PRO A 517 14.15 28.33 25.87
C PRO A 517 14.86 28.40 27.22
N ARG A 518 14.12 28.48 28.32
CA ARG A 518 14.73 28.60 29.68
C ARG A 518 14.95 27.25 30.37
N ARG A 519 14.15 26.20 30.03
CA ARG A 519 14.12 24.91 30.75
C ARG A 519 14.50 23.73 29.89
N GLY A 520 14.65 23.91 28.56
CA GLY A 520 14.84 22.84 27.60
C GLY A 520 13.56 22.03 27.36
N TRP A 521 13.69 20.78 26.99
CA TRP A 521 12.58 19.87 26.76
C TRP A 521 11.93 19.41 28.07
N SER A 522 10.61 19.39 28.11
CA SER A 522 9.83 18.77 29.20
C SER A 522 9.76 17.26 29.04
N ALA A 523 9.31 16.55 30.07
CA ALA A 523 8.83 15.19 29.93
C ALA A 523 7.63 15.16 28.98
N ARG A 524 7.55 14.10 28.17
CA ARG A 524 6.43 13.89 27.27
C ARG A 524 5.12 13.67 28.06
N VAL A 525 4.02 14.13 27.48
CA VAL A 525 2.68 14.07 28.08
C VAL A 525 1.76 13.30 27.13
N ASP A 526 1.10 12.26 27.65
CA ASP A 526 0.01 11.59 26.95
C ASP A 526 -1.24 12.50 27.04
N MET A 527 -1.74 12.90 25.86
CA MET A 527 -2.93 13.73 25.71
C MET A 527 -4.19 12.87 25.56
N GLY A 528 -4.04 11.54 25.49
CA GLY A 528 -5.13 10.59 25.29
C GLY A 528 -5.67 10.56 23.86
N GLY A 529 -6.79 9.84 23.71
CA GLY A 529 -7.45 9.64 22.42
C GLY A 529 -6.85 8.50 21.61
N THR A 530 -7.55 8.12 20.53
CA THR A 530 -7.07 7.17 19.53
C THR A 530 -6.78 7.94 18.26
N VAL A 531 -5.51 8.07 17.88
CA VAL A 531 -5.04 8.81 16.72
C VAL A 531 -4.81 7.83 15.58
N THR A 532 -5.46 8.03 14.44
CA THR A 532 -5.34 7.17 13.25
C THR A 532 -4.75 7.90 12.04
N SER A 533 -4.27 9.14 12.22
CA SER A 533 -3.56 9.93 11.21
C SER A 533 -2.59 10.89 11.87
N ALA A 534 -1.74 11.54 11.07
CA ALA A 534 -0.95 12.67 11.54
C ALA A 534 -1.84 13.78 12.15
N PRO A 535 -1.49 14.32 13.31
CA PRO A 535 -2.15 15.50 13.84
C PRO A 535 -1.77 16.77 13.08
N THR A 536 -2.57 17.80 13.18
CA THR A 536 -2.23 19.18 12.80
C THR A 536 -2.49 20.10 13.97
N ALA A 537 -1.62 21.08 14.18
CA ALA A 537 -1.73 22.02 15.30
C ALA A 537 -1.72 23.46 14.81
N VAL A 538 -2.54 24.30 15.42
CA VAL A 538 -2.67 25.72 15.10
C VAL A 538 -2.80 26.57 16.36
N ILE A 539 -2.42 27.84 16.25
CA ILE A 539 -2.56 28.83 17.31
C ILE A 539 -3.58 29.89 16.85
N PRO A 540 -4.86 29.76 17.26
CA PRO A 540 -5.88 30.74 16.96
C PRO A 540 -5.76 31.89 17.96
N GLY A 541 -5.09 32.98 17.64
CA GLY A 541 -5.05 34.20 18.44
C GLY A 541 -4.88 34.05 19.98
N ALA A 542 -4.70 35.08 20.73
CA ALA A 542 -4.79 35.13 22.21
C ALA A 542 -4.07 33.98 23.01
N GLY A 543 -3.08 33.27 22.40
CA GLY A 543 -2.30 32.22 23.06
C GLY A 543 -2.99 30.88 23.24
N GLY A 544 -4.17 30.69 22.67
CA GLY A 544 -4.81 29.37 22.55
C GLY A 544 -4.05 28.46 21.60
N LEU A 545 -4.26 27.14 21.71
CA LEU A 545 -3.70 26.14 20.81
C LEU A 545 -4.76 25.08 20.55
N ASP A 546 -4.91 24.64 19.30
CA ASP A 546 -5.82 23.57 18.92
C ASP A 546 -5.08 22.54 18.07
N VAL A 547 -5.30 21.28 18.40
CA VAL A 547 -4.75 20.10 17.69
C VAL A 547 -5.90 19.30 17.11
N PHE A 548 -5.82 18.98 15.83
CA PHE A 548 -6.82 18.19 15.13
C PHE A 548 -6.18 16.92 14.59
N TYR A 549 -6.93 15.82 14.60
CA TYR A 549 -6.49 14.55 14.07
C TYR A 549 -7.69 13.69 13.64
N ARG A 550 -7.46 12.72 12.79
CA ARG A 550 -8.39 11.64 12.53
C ARG A 550 -8.27 10.65 13.68
N GLY A 551 -9.37 10.32 14.32
CA GLY A 551 -9.39 9.42 15.47
C GLY A 551 -10.31 8.23 15.26
N ALA A 552 -10.68 7.57 16.36
CA ALA A 552 -11.53 6.40 16.36
C ALA A 552 -12.79 6.59 15.50
N GLY A 553 -13.11 5.58 14.69
CA GLY A 553 -14.24 5.61 13.76
C GLY A 553 -14.04 6.54 12.56
N GLY A 554 -12.82 7.03 12.32
CA GLY A 554 -12.51 7.89 11.18
C GLY A 554 -13.00 9.33 11.31
N TYR A 555 -13.46 9.75 12.48
CA TYR A 555 -13.97 11.11 12.71
C TYR A 555 -12.83 12.12 12.96
N LEU A 556 -13.16 13.40 12.73
CA LEU A 556 -12.31 14.51 13.14
C LEU A 556 -12.41 14.73 14.66
N TRP A 557 -11.25 14.77 15.34
CA TRP A 557 -11.12 15.02 16.77
C TRP A 557 -10.32 16.29 17.03
N GLN A 558 -10.58 16.91 18.17
CA GLN A 558 -9.94 18.15 18.64
C GLN A 558 -9.50 18.02 20.09
N VAL A 559 -8.29 18.53 20.37
CA VAL A 559 -7.80 18.83 21.73
C VAL A 559 -7.38 20.29 21.75
N GLY A 560 -7.86 21.06 22.70
CA GLY A 560 -7.58 22.50 22.79
C GLY A 560 -6.89 22.90 24.08
N PHE A 561 -5.99 23.87 23.99
CA PHE A 561 -5.43 24.57 25.14
C PHE A 561 -5.98 25.99 25.22
N ARG A 562 -6.35 26.41 26.38
CA ARG A 562 -6.77 27.82 26.65
C ARG A 562 -5.98 28.35 27.82
N PRO A 563 -5.40 29.58 27.74
CA PRO A 563 -4.76 30.24 28.86
C PRO A 563 -5.69 30.30 30.05
N GLY A 564 -5.23 29.90 31.22
CA GLY A 564 -6.02 29.89 32.47
C GLY A 564 -6.91 28.66 32.67
N ALA A 565 -7.34 27.95 31.58
CA ALA A 565 -8.17 26.76 31.67
C ALA A 565 -7.37 25.45 31.42
N GLY A 566 -6.20 25.55 30.81
CA GLY A 566 -5.36 24.38 30.49
C GLY A 566 -5.82 23.62 29.26
N TRP A 567 -5.46 22.31 29.18
CA TRP A 567 -5.81 21.42 28.10
C TRP A 567 -7.20 20.78 28.30
N SER A 568 -7.97 20.73 27.21
CA SER A 568 -9.22 19.94 27.17
C SER A 568 -8.93 18.46 26.99
N SER A 569 -9.90 17.61 27.38
CA SER A 569 -9.91 16.23 26.91
C SER A 569 -10.17 16.16 25.39
N PRO A 570 -9.77 15.06 24.71
CA PRO A 570 -10.09 14.83 23.30
C PRO A 570 -11.60 14.88 23.06
N ARG A 571 -12.04 15.66 22.06
CA ARG A 571 -13.43 15.85 21.68
C ARG A 571 -13.66 15.51 20.23
N ARG A 572 -14.64 14.65 19.95
CA ARG A 572 -15.07 14.32 18.59
C ARG A 572 -15.92 15.46 17.99
N LEU A 573 -15.62 15.88 16.78
CA LEU A 573 -16.40 16.84 16.01
C LEU A 573 -17.36 16.09 15.07
N THR A 574 -18.42 15.51 15.65
CA THR A 574 -19.36 14.61 14.92
C THR A 574 -20.03 15.27 13.72
N MET A 575 -20.28 16.57 13.78
CA MET A 575 -20.89 17.32 12.68
C MET A 575 -20.03 17.35 11.41
N MET A 576 -18.73 17.07 11.50
CA MET A 576 -17.81 17.07 10.35
C MET A 576 -17.82 15.75 9.55
N GLY A 577 -18.56 14.72 10.02
CA GLY A 577 -18.61 13.42 9.36
C GLY A 577 -17.32 12.61 9.50
N VAL A 578 -17.24 11.53 8.72
CA VAL A 578 -16.05 10.66 8.63
C VAL A 578 -15.09 11.25 7.60
N ILE A 579 -13.80 11.34 7.96
CA ILE A 579 -12.75 11.91 7.12
C ILE A 579 -11.84 10.83 6.54
N GLY A 580 -11.41 10.98 5.29
CA GLY A 580 -10.65 9.96 4.54
C GLY A 580 -9.13 10.01 4.71
N GLY A 581 -8.61 11.01 5.44
CA GLY A 581 -7.15 11.17 5.62
C GLY A 581 -6.80 12.16 6.71
N PRO A 582 -5.51 12.51 6.88
CA PRO A 582 -5.08 13.47 7.89
C PRO A 582 -5.69 14.85 7.64
N PRO A 583 -6.28 15.49 8.66
CA PRO A 583 -6.76 16.86 8.54
C PRO A 583 -5.58 17.84 8.54
N LYS A 584 -5.78 18.99 7.91
CA LYS A 584 -4.86 20.13 7.94
C LYS A 584 -5.62 21.39 8.31
N ALA A 585 -5.02 22.24 9.13
CA ALA A 585 -5.66 23.44 9.65
C ALA A 585 -4.79 24.68 9.43
N VAL A 586 -5.45 25.80 9.31
CA VAL A 586 -4.88 27.15 9.47
C VAL A 586 -5.72 27.94 10.46
N ALA A 587 -5.09 28.82 11.21
CA ALA A 587 -5.77 29.67 12.18
C ALA A 587 -5.41 31.13 11.97
N GLN A 588 -6.42 31.96 12.00
CA GLN A 588 -6.31 33.41 11.86
C GLN A 588 -6.08 34.09 13.23
N ALA A 589 -5.46 35.24 13.21
CA ALA A 589 -5.20 36.02 14.41
C ALA A 589 -6.47 36.43 15.19
N ASN A 590 -7.62 36.51 14.51
CA ASN A 590 -8.93 36.79 15.09
C ASN A 590 -9.61 35.57 15.74
N GLY A 591 -8.91 34.42 15.77
CA GLY A 591 -9.38 33.19 16.41
C GLY A 591 -10.21 32.29 15.50
N VAL A 592 -10.43 32.65 14.23
CA VAL A 592 -11.05 31.77 13.24
C VAL A 592 -10.08 30.63 12.89
N ILE A 593 -10.61 29.40 12.82
CA ILE A 593 -9.86 28.21 12.43
C ILE A 593 -10.56 27.58 11.23
N ASP A 594 -9.81 27.35 10.17
CA ASP A 594 -10.24 26.58 9.01
C ASP A 594 -9.55 25.20 9.04
N VAL A 595 -10.34 24.12 8.98
CA VAL A 595 -9.83 22.73 8.92
C VAL A 595 -10.27 22.11 7.61
N PHE A 596 -9.33 21.44 6.94
CA PHE A 596 -9.51 20.81 5.64
C PHE A 596 -9.17 19.33 5.71
N TRP A 597 -9.91 18.52 4.97
CA TRP A 597 -9.67 17.09 4.88
C TRP A 597 -10.14 16.52 3.55
N LYS A 598 -9.64 15.34 3.23
CA LYS A 598 -10.12 14.49 2.15
C LYS A 598 -11.38 13.77 2.63
N GLY A 599 -12.44 13.76 1.85
CA GLY A 599 -13.64 12.97 2.12
C GLY A 599 -13.36 11.47 2.10
N SER A 600 -14.00 10.70 2.95
CA SER A 600 -13.83 9.25 3.02
C SER A 600 -14.55 8.49 1.90
N ALA A 601 -15.61 9.07 1.36
CA ALA A 601 -16.47 8.43 0.37
C ALA A 601 -16.27 8.94 -1.07
N ASP A 602 -15.75 10.16 -1.24
CA ASP A 602 -15.74 10.86 -2.52
C ASP A 602 -14.38 11.43 -2.92
N ASP A 603 -13.37 11.30 -2.03
CA ASP A 603 -12.04 11.87 -2.18
C ASP A 603 -12.02 13.39 -2.41
N HIS A 604 -13.16 14.10 -2.23
CA HIS A 604 -13.23 15.53 -2.42
C HIS A 604 -12.62 16.30 -1.26
N LEU A 605 -12.22 17.54 -1.52
CA LEU A 605 -11.81 18.47 -0.48
C LEU A 605 -13.03 18.95 0.31
N TRP A 606 -13.01 18.73 1.61
CA TRP A 606 -13.99 19.20 2.58
C TRP A 606 -13.39 20.22 3.53
N HIS A 607 -14.23 21.06 4.07
CA HIS A 607 -13.87 22.18 4.92
C HIS A 607 -14.85 22.35 6.09
N GLY A 608 -14.31 22.61 7.28
CA GLY A 608 -15.05 23.07 8.44
C GLY A 608 -14.40 24.31 9.02
N GLN A 609 -15.21 25.23 9.54
CA GLN A 609 -14.72 26.49 10.12
C GLN A 609 -15.20 26.64 11.56
N PHE A 610 -14.30 27.04 12.44
CA PHE A 610 -14.62 27.56 13.77
C PHE A 610 -14.53 29.08 13.76
N SER A 611 -15.56 29.74 14.29
CA SER A 611 -15.55 31.21 14.51
C SER A 611 -15.83 31.50 15.97
N PRO A 612 -15.03 32.36 16.62
CA PRO A 612 -15.35 32.80 17.98
C PRO A 612 -16.78 33.35 18.10
N GLY A 613 -17.50 32.87 19.11
CA GLY A 613 -18.89 33.26 19.37
C GLY A 613 -19.96 32.51 18.54
N GLN A 614 -19.60 31.93 17.40
CA GLN A 614 -20.52 31.13 16.57
C GLN A 614 -20.29 29.63 16.68
N GLY A 615 -19.06 29.21 17.06
CA GLY A 615 -18.66 27.82 17.13
C GLY A 615 -18.29 27.25 15.76
N TRP A 616 -18.46 25.93 15.61
CA TRP A 616 -18.15 25.20 14.40
C TRP A 616 -19.28 25.29 13.38
N THR A 617 -18.93 25.53 12.12
CA THR A 617 -19.80 25.47 10.93
C THR A 617 -19.21 24.52 9.89
N GLY A 618 -20.07 23.97 9.04
CA GLY A 618 -19.70 22.97 8.04
C GLY A 618 -20.29 21.60 8.36
N PRO A 619 -19.91 20.51 7.64
CA PRO A 619 -18.90 20.46 6.59
C PRO A 619 -19.37 21.12 5.29
N GLN A 620 -18.45 21.75 4.56
CA GLN A 620 -18.66 22.29 3.23
C GLN A 620 -17.77 21.57 2.23
N GLY A 621 -18.35 20.97 1.19
CA GLY A 621 -17.58 20.42 0.06
C GLY A 621 -17.02 21.53 -0.81
N LEU A 622 -15.74 21.51 -1.07
CA LEU A 622 -15.03 22.46 -1.93
C LEU A 622 -14.73 21.88 -3.33
N GLY A 623 -15.08 20.60 -3.55
CA GLY A 623 -14.84 19.88 -4.80
C GLY A 623 -13.36 19.51 -5.00
N GLY A 624 -13.04 19.02 -6.20
CA GLY A 624 -11.71 18.49 -6.53
C GLY A 624 -11.49 17.12 -5.91
N ARG A 625 -10.87 16.20 -6.65
CA ARG A 625 -10.48 14.89 -6.10
C ARG A 625 -9.03 14.94 -5.63
N LEU A 626 -8.79 14.49 -4.39
CA LEU A 626 -7.49 14.50 -3.74
C LEU A 626 -6.85 13.12 -3.82
N ALA A 627 -5.67 13.05 -4.41
CA ALA A 627 -4.79 11.88 -4.30
C ALA A 627 -3.82 12.01 -3.10
N SER A 628 -3.79 13.18 -2.42
CA SER A 628 -2.92 13.46 -1.29
C SER A 628 -3.67 14.21 -0.18
N ALA A 629 -3.01 14.39 0.98
CA ALA A 629 -3.49 15.30 2.00
C ALA A 629 -3.55 16.75 1.46
N PRO A 630 -4.54 17.58 1.88
CA PRO A 630 -4.57 18.99 1.54
C PRO A 630 -3.47 19.76 2.27
N SER A 631 -2.97 20.85 1.66
CA SER A 631 -1.99 21.74 2.27
C SER A 631 -2.49 23.19 2.23
N PRO A 632 -3.08 23.70 3.31
CA PRO A 632 -3.54 25.07 3.38
C PRO A 632 -2.41 26.04 3.72
N ALA A 633 -2.50 27.26 3.17
CA ALA A 633 -1.67 28.41 3.53
C ALA A 633 -2.52 29.68 3.60
N GLU A 634 -2.31 30.49 4.62
CA GLU A 634 -2.94 31.81 4.76
C GLU A 634 -1.96 32.91 4.39
N SER A 635 -2.22 33.66 3.32
CA SER A 635 -1.35 34.71 2.80
C SER A 635 -1.59 36.06 3.44
N SER A 636 -2.78 36.29 3.97
CA SER A 636 -3.19 37.44 4.80
C SER A 636 -4.45 37.06 5.55
N PRO A 637 -4.84 37.80 6.61
CA PRO A 637 -6.00 37.44 7.41
C PRO A 637 -7.26 37.15 6.58
N GLY A 638 -7.71 35.90 6.60
CA GLY A 638 -8.86 35.40 5.83
C GLY A 638 -8.60 35.06 4.35
N ALA A 639 -7.40 35.30 3.84
CA ALA A 639 -7.01 34.89 2.49
C ALA A 639 -6.33 33.51 2.56
N VAL A 640 -7.08 32.46 2.26
CA VAL A 640 -6.61 31.07 2.37
C VAL A 640 -6.53 30.45 0.99
N ALA A 641 -5.44 29.73 0.73
CA ALA A 641 -5.28 28.84 -0.42
C ALA A 641 -5.00 27.42 0.07
N VAL A 642 -5.61 26.43 -0.56
CA VAL A 642 -5.43 25.01 -0.23
C VAL A 642 -4.95 24.29 -1.48
N PHE A 643 -3.90 23.51 -1.33
CA PHE A 643 -3.23 22.79 -2.42
C PHE A 643 -3.29 21.29 -2.18
N TRP A 644 -3.32 20.50 -3.25
CA TRP A 644 -3.25 19.04 -3.20
C TRP A 644 -2.74 18.46 -4.52
N GLN A 645 -2.29 17.23 -4.47
CA GLN A 645 -2.07 16.40 -5.65
C GLN A 645 -3.41 15.80 -6.08
N ALA A 646 -3.77 15.96 -7.35
CA ALA A 646 -4.90 15.23 -7.94
C ALA A 646 -4.46 13.87 -8.48
N ALA A 647 -5.43 13.02 -8.87
CA ALA A 647 -5.16 11.66 -9.38
C ALA A 647 -4.24 11.64 -10.62
N ASN A 648 -4.24 12.69 -11.42
CA ASN A 648 -3.34 12.88 -12.57
C ASN A 648 -1.96 13.46 -12.18
N ARG A 649 -1.59 13.39 -10.91
CA ARG A 649 -0.33 13.90 -10.35
C ARG A 649 -0.04 15.38 -10.58
N THR A 650 -1.05 16.19 -10.91
CA THR A 650 -0.88 17.63 -11.04
C THR A 650 -1.27 18.38 -9.77
N LEU A 651 -0.68 19.56 -9.58
CA LEU A 651 -0.98 20.45 -8.46
C LEU A 651 -2.31 21.16 -8.70
N TRP A 652 -3.24 21.05 -7.77
CA TRP A 652 -4.53 21.70 -7.77
C TRP A 652 -4.68 22.66 -6.61
N GLN A 653 -5.62 23.60 -6.72
CA GLN A 653 -5.93 24.56 -5.68
C GLN A 653 -7.40 24.94 -5.59
N VAL A 654 -7.80 25.39 -4.41
CA VAL A 654 -8.93 26.31 -4.16
C VAL A 654 -8.44 27.51 -3.37
N THR A 655 -9.07 28.66 -3.53
CA THR A 655 -8.69 29.89 -2.83
C THR A 655 -9.91 30.61 -2.29
N ARG A 656 -9.73 31.32 -1.17
CA ARG A 656 -10.70 32.24 -0.57
C ARG A 656 -10.03 33.60 -0.35
N ARG A 657 -10.70 34.67 -0.75
CA ARG A 657 -10.30 36.04 -0.39
C ARG A 657 -10.91 36.43 0.97
N PRO A 658 -10.33 37.41 1.70
CA PRO A 658 -10.93 37.90 2.94
C PRO A 658 -12.41 38.22 2.76
N GLY A 659 -13.27 37.66 3.62
CA GLY A 659 -14.72 37.87 3.56
C GLY A 659 -15.44 37.32 2.31
N GLY A 660 -14.71 36.65 1.40
CA GLY A 660 -15.27 36.08 0.17
C GLY A 660 -15.63 34.60 0.29
N SER A 661 -16.28 34.09 -0.75
CA SER A 661 -16.54 32.66 -0.94
C SER A 661 -15.33 31.91 -1.50
N TRP A 662 -15.35 30.60 -1.38
CA TRP A 662 -14.34 29.72 -2.00
C TRP A 662 -14.45 29.74 -3.54
N SER A 663 -13.29 29.74 -4.21
CA SER A 663 -13.23 29.52 -5.66
C SER A 663 -13.63 28.07 -5.99
N ARG A 664 -13.89 27.81 -7.26
CA ARG A 664 -13.92 26.43 -7.76
C ARG A 664 -12.50 25.83 -7.71
N ALA A 665 -12.44 24.51 -7.54
CA ALA A 665 -11.19 23.76 -7.67
C ALA A 665 -10.61 23.91 -9.08
N SER A 666 -9.32 24.16 -9.18
CA SER A 666 -8.63 24.38 -10.46
C SER A 666 -7.23 23.79 -10.46
N SER A 667 -6.83 23.21 -11.59
CA SER A 667 -5.46 22.75 -11.82
C SER A 667 -4.55 23.96 -12.07
N LEU A 668 -3.33 23.89 -11.55
CA LEU A 668 -2.26 24.84 -11.85
C LEU A 668 -1.42 24.40 -13.06
N GLY A 669 -1.67 23.21 -13.62
CA GLY A 669 -0.88 22.66 -14.73
C GLY A 669 0.57 22.35 -14.37
N MET A 670 0.89 22.25 -13.07
CA MET A 670 2.22 21.95 -12.54
C MET A 670 2.27 20.51 -12.03
N GLY A 671 3.37 19.83 -12.22
CA GLY A 671 3.63 18.45 -11.87
C GLY A 671 4.59 17.81 -12.88
N PRO A 672 4.75 16.47 -12.85
CA PRO A 672 4.06 15.53 -11.96
C PRO A 672 4.58 15.60 -10.51
N LEU A 673 3.66 15.45 -9.54
CA LEU A 673 3.96 15.36 -8.12
C LEU A 673 4.05 13.89 -7.71
N ASP A 674 4.91 13.63 -6.75
CA ASP A 674 5.00 12.36 -6.05
C ASP A 674 4.73 12.59 -4.55
N GLY A 675 3.46 12.46 -4.15
CA GLY A 675 2.99 12.70 -2.80
C GLY A 675 2.44 14.10 -2.52
N SER A 676 2.18 14.38 -1.25
CA SER A 676 1.52 15.61 -0.80
C SER A 676 2.39 16.84 -1.03
N PRO A 677 1.86 17.89 -1.67
CA PRO A 677 2.52 19.19 -1.65
C PRO A 677 2.44 19.80 -0.26
N LEU A 678 3.44 20.61 0.12
CA LEU A 678 3.44 21.39 1.34
C LEU A 678 3.61 22.87 1.03
N ALA A 679 2.68 23.68 1.55
CA ALA A 679 2.66 25.10 1.33
C ALA A 679 3.04 25.89 2.57
N THR A 680 3.68 27.02 2.37
CA THR A 680 3.94 28.03 3.41
C THR A 680 3.65 29.42 2.84
N ALA A 681 3.22 30.33 3.72
CA ALA A 681 3.04 31.72 3.36
C ALA A 681 4.11 32.60 4.01
N GLN A 682 4.50 33.66 3.30
CA GLN A 682 5.42 34.66 3.78
C GLN A 682 4.67 35.86 4.36
N PRO A 683 5.30 36.67 5.23
CA PRO A 683 4.67 37.85 5.80
C PRO A 683 4.23 38.92 4.76
N ASP A 684 4.86 38.90 3.58
CA ASP A 684 4.51 39.78 2.45
C ASP A 684 3.31 39.27 1.62
N GLY A 685 2.76 38.10 1.98
CA GLY A 685 1.63 37.46 1.32
C GLY A 685 2.01 36.56 0.15
N GLU A 686 3.30 36.33 -0.12
CA GLU A 686 3.72 35.31 -1.07
C GLU A 686 3.39 33.91 -0.50
N ILE A 687 2.89 33.00 -1.35
CA ILE A 687 2.72 31.59 -1.03
C ILE A 687 3.73 30.79 -1.83
N GLU A 688 4.42 29.89 -1.13
CA GLU A 688 5.35 28.95 -1.70
C GLU A 688 4.82 27.53 -1.50
N VAL A 689 4.84 26.71 -2.57
CA VAL A 689 4.38 25.30 -2.56
C VAL A 689 5.53 24.42 -3.00
N PHE A 690 5.82 23.41 -2.21
CA PHE A 690 6.92 22.47 -2.42
C PHE A 690 6.39 21.05 -2.56
N TRP A 691 7.02 20.25 -3.42
CA TRP A 691 6.68 18.86 -3.61
C TRP A 691 7.89 18.04 -4.06
N ARG A 692 7.79 16.73 -3.91
CA ARG A 692 8.69 15.77 -4.53
C ARG A 692 8.24 15.57 -5.98
N GLY A 693 9.15 15.68 -6.94
CA GLY A 693 8.88 15.36 -8.33
C GLY A 693 9.05 13.88 -8.60
N THR A 694 8.49 13.40 -9.68
CA THR A 694 8.68 12.01 -10.15
C THR A 694 10.00 11.83 -10.90
N ASP A 695 10.61 12.93 -11.35
CA ASP A 695 11.90 12.97 -12.03
C ASP A 695 13.05 12.93 -11.01
N ALA A 696 13.76 11.84 -10.92
CA ALA A 696 14.88 11.67 -9.98
C ALA A 696 14.57 12.14 -8.53
N HIS A 697 13.28 12.22 -8.17
CA HIS A 697 12.80 12.64 -6.85
C HIS A 697 13.37 13.96 -6.35
N HIS A 698 13.50 14.96 -7.22
CA HIS A 698 13.97 16.27 -6.83
C HIS A 698 12.91 17.05 -6.03
N VAL A 699 13.37 18.00 -5.20
CA VAL A 699 12.50 19.02 -4.61
C VAL A 699 12.11 20.01 -5.69
N TRP A 700 10.82 20.18 -5.91
CA TRP A 700 10.25 21.19 -6.78
C TRP A 700 9.52 22.25 -5.98
N ALA A 701 9.45 23.47 -6.54
CA ALA A 701 8.78 24.60 -5.90
C ALA A 701 8.04 25.46 -6.92
N ALA A 702 6.91 26.02 -6.50
CA ALA A 702 6.20 27.07 -7.21
C ALA A 702 5.84 28.21 -6.27
N PHE A 703 5.81 29.43 -6.79
CA PHE A 703 5.59 30.63 -6.01
C PHE A 703 4.39 31.39 -6.51
N ARG A 704 3.50 31.81 -5.61
CA ARG A 704 2.39 32.69 -5.90
C ARG A 704 2.61 34.06 -5.28
N SER A 705 2.85 35.06 -6.10
CA SER A 705 3.02 36.43 -5.60
C SER A 705 1.79 36.94 -4.85
N PRO A 706 1.89 37.99 -4.01
CA PRO A 706 0.74 38.60 -3.34
C PRO A 706 -0.35 39.08 -4.31
N ARG A 707 0.04 39.41 -5.56
CA ARG A 707 -0.87 39.79 -6.67
C ARG A 707 -1.51 38.61 -7.36
N GLY A 708 -1.24 37.36 -6.92
CA GLY A 708 -1.84 36.13 -7.43
C GLY A 708 -1.17 35.52 -8.68
N ARG A 709 -0.02 36.04 -9.14
CA ARG A 709 0.75 35.47 -10.27
C ARG A 709 1.58 34.31 -9.78
N TRP A 710 1.51 33.20 -10.51
CA TRP A 710 2.35 32.04 -10.32
C TRP A 710 3.69 32.18 -11.09
N SER A 711 4.75 31.66 -10.49
CA SER A 711 6.09 31.46 -11.06
C SER A 711 6.53 30.04 -10.74
N GLY A 712 7.13 29.37 -11.69
CA GLY A 712 7.55 27.96 -11.58
C GLY A 712 6.72 27.04 -12.48
N PRO A 713 6.92 25.70 -12.36
CA PRO A 713 7.74 25.02 -11.35
C PRO A 713 9.24 25.20 -11.53
N HIS A 714 9.98 25.23 -10.42
CA HIS A 714 11.44 25.29 -10.38
C HIS A 714 12.00 24.12 -9.60
N SER A 715 12.96 23.39 -10.16
CA SER A 715 13.69 22.37 -9.40
C SER A 715 14.67 23.04 -8.45
N LEU A 716 14.63 22.67 -7.18
CA LEU A 716 15.59 23.08 -6.15
C LEU A 716 16.74 22.07 -6.04
N GLY A 717 16.73 21.01 -6.84
CA GLY A 717 17.67 19.92 -6.79
C GLY A 717 17.53 19.06 -5.54
N GLY A 718 18.52 18.18 -5.32
CA GLY A 718 18.55 17.27 -4.19
C GLY A 718 17.63 16.07 -4.38
N ARG A 719 18.11 14.89 -3.98
CA ARG A 719 17.31 13.67 -3.98
C ARG A 719 16.48 13.62 -2.70
N VAL A 720 15.18 13.39 -2.83
CA VAL A 720 14.18 13.47 -1.77
C VAL A 720 13.51 12.11 -1.59
N PHE A 721 13.53 11.58 -0.36
CA PHE A 721 12.88 10.29 -0.03
C PHE A 721 11.54 10.47 0.67
N ASP A 722 11.29 11.65 1.28
CA ASP A 722 10.03 11.98 1.95
C ASP A 722 9.49 13.31 1.42
N ALA A 723 8.29 13.71 1.85
CA ALA A 723 7.76 15.03 1.51
C ALA A 723 8.72 16.15 1.97
N PRO A 724 9.04 17.13 1.10
CA PRO A 724 9.87 18.25 1.49
C PRO A 724 9.12 19.17 2.45
N TRP A 725 9.65 19.41 3.64
CA TRP A 725 8.99 20.18 4.69
C TRP A 725 9.48 21.62 4.74
N PRO A 726 8.65 22.60 4.35
CA PRO A 726 9.02 24.01 4.43
C PRO A 726 8.81 24.60 5.82
N THR A 727 9.61 25.56 6.19
CA THR A 727 9.38 26.48 7.33
C THR A 727 9.86 27.87 6.99
N SER A 728 9.17 28.88 7.51
CA SER A 728 9.58 30.28 7.43
C SER A 728 9.97 30.80 8.81
N ALA A 729 11.16 31.36 8.91
CA ALA A 729 11.66 31.96 10.15
C ALA A 729 12.39 33.26 9.84
N GLY A 730 11.93 34.38 10.42
CA GLY A 730 12.53 35.70 10.22
C GLY A 730 12.58 36.11 8.73
N GLY A 731 11.54 35.78 7.94
CA GLY A 731 11.47 36.08 6.51
C GLY A 731 12.35 35.19 5.63
N THR A 732 12.98 34.17 6.19
CA THR A 732 13.79 33.21 5.43
C THR A 732 13.09 31.86 5.38
N VAL A 733 12.78 31.38 4.17
CA VAL A 733 12.27 30.03 3.95
C VAL A 733 13.40 29.02 3.92
N ARG A 734 13.18 27.90 4.59
CA ARG A 734 14.01 26.70 4.51
C ARG A 734 13.12 25.51 4.22
N VAL A 735 13.62 24.60 3.39
CA VAL A 735 12.95 23.33 3.07
C VAL A 735 13.86 22.21 3.50
N PHE A 736 13.29 21.27 4.26
CA PHE A 736 13.99 20.12 4.81
C PHE A 736 13.46 18.85 4.19
N TRP A 737 14.30 17.83 4.01
CA TRP A 737 13.90 16.51 3.54
C TRP A 737 14.92 15.45 3.94
N ARG A 738 14.46 14.18 3.93
CA ARG A 738 15.36 13.03 3.99
C ARG A 738 16.00 12.82 2.62
N GLY A 739 17.30 12.75 2.60
CA GLY A 739 18.08 12.48 1.40
C GLY A 739 18.86 11.16 1.51
N PRO A 740 19.71 10.86 0.53
CA PRO A 740 20.48 9.62 0.48
C PRO A 740 21.26 9.32 1.77
N LYS A 741 21.43 8.02 2.06
CA LYS A 741 22.11 7.51 3.27
C LYS A 741 21.48 8.03 4.56
N ALA A 742 20.13 8.00 4.60
CA ALA A 742 19.35 8.45 5.76
C ALA A 742 19.79 9.80 6.31
N SER A 743 20.16 10.74 5.44
CA SER A 743 20.66 12.06 5.85
C SER A 743 19.55 13.11 5.82
N MET A 744 19.53 14.02 6.81
CA MET A 744 18.75 15.25 6.71
C MET A 744 19.44 16.25 5.77
N ARG A 745 18.69 16.77 4.82
CA ARG A 745 19.13 17.81 3.90
C ARG A 745 18.24 19.04 4.02
N ALA A 746 18.78 20.19 3.65
CA ALA A 746 18.02 21.43 3.58
C ALA A 746 18.51 22.33 2.45
N VAL A 747 17.59 23.15 1.96
CA VAL A 747 17.88 24.29 1.11
C VAL A 747 17.25 25.55 1.72
N ARG A 748 17.87 26.69 1.56
CA ARG A 748 17.33 27.97 2.01
C ARG A 748 17.11 28.93 0.86
N ARG A 749 16.09 29.77 0.98
CA ARG A 749 15.88 30.90 0.09
C ARG A 749 16.92 32.00 0.37
N LEU A 750 17.52 32.56 -0.66
CA LEU A 750 18.44 33.66 -0.66
C LEU A 750 17.77 34.90 -1.27
N ALA A 751 18.41 36.07 -1.16
CA ALA A 751 17.86 37.29 -1.76
C ALA A 751 17.66 37.20 -3.28
N HIS A 752 18.45 36.37 -3.96
CA HIS A 752 18.39 36.19 -5.42
C HIS A 752 18.22 34.71 -5.80
N GLY A 753 17.21 34.06 -5.27
CA GLY A 753 16.88 32.67 -5.61
C GLY A 753 17.14 31.67 -4.46
N TRP A 754 17.48 30.43 -4.79
CA TRP A 754 17.71 29.35 -3.83
C TRP A 754 19.19 28.99 -3.73
N GLY A 755 19.61 28.64 -2.52
CA GLY A 755 20.95 28.11 -2.29
C GLY A 755 21.08 26.67 -2.81
N THR A 756 22.26 26.09 -2.69
CA THR A 756 22.48 24.67 -2.97
C THR A 756 22.04 23.82 -1.76
N PRO A 757 21.43 22.62 -2.01
CA PRO A 757 21.10 21.68 -0.94
C PRO A 757 22.31 21.25 -0.11
N VAL A 758 22.22 21.39 1.20
CA VAL A 758 23.29 21.02 2.15
C VAL A 758 22.85 19.89 3.08
N ARG A 759 23.77 19.02 3.47
CA ARG A 759 23.54 18.03 4.52
C ARG A 759 23.59 18.71 5.88
N ILE A 760 22.61 18.39 6.74
CA ILE A 760 22.60 18.82 8.14
C ILE A 760 23.31 17.75 8.99
N PRO A 761 24.20 18.10 9.90
CA PRO A 761 24.99 17.13 10.67
C PRO A 761 24.21 16.61 11.91
N ILE A 762 23.08 15.95 11.71
CA ILE A 762 22.18 15.50 12.79
C ILE A 762 22.00 13.97 12.88
N GLY A 763 22.92 13.21 12.35
CA GLY A 763 22.85 11.74 12.42
C GLY A 763 21.94 11.11 11.38
N SER A 764 21.45 9.90 11.67
CA SER A 764 20.57 9.13 10.79
C SER A 764 19.11 9.55 10.95
N VAL A 765 18.40 9.63 9.83
CA VAL A 765 16.97 9.95 9.73
C VAL A 765 16.26 8.74 9.13
N GLU A 766 15.52 7.98 9.93
CA GLU A 766 14.78 6.83 9.44
C GLU A 766 13.54 7.24 8.65
N ALA A 767 12.84 8.27 9.10
CA ALA A 767 11.73 8.88 8.37
C ALA A 767 11.55 10.37 8.74
N GLY A 768 11.00 11.16 7.85
CA GLY A 768 10.77 12.60 8.03
C GLY A 768 11.76 13.45 7.25
N PRO A 769 11.74 14.79 7.43
CA PRO A 769 11.21 15.53 8.59
C PRO A 769 9.68 15.48 8.67
N PHE A 770 9.15 15.39 9.90
CA PHE A 770 7.72 15.39 10.15
C PHE A 770 7.16 16.76 10.52
N ALA A 771 8.00 17.61 11.03
CA ALA A 771 7.69 18.99 11.33
C ALA A 771 8.96 19.84 11.31
N ALA A 772 8.80 21.08 10.89
CA ALA A 772 9.81 22.10 11.06
C ALA A 772 9.12 23.40 11.42
N VAL A 773 9.57 24.07 12.47
CA VAL A 773 9.00 25.33 12.91
C VAL A 773 10.10 26.36 13.10
N GLY A 774 9.77 27.61 12.83
CA GLY A 774 10.64 28.74 13.08
C GLY A 774 9.98 29.74 14.02
N THR A 775 10.74 30.30 14.95
CA THR A 775 10.27 31.43 15.74
C THR A 775 10.62 32.74 15.04
N PRO A 776 9.79 33.78 15.11
CA PRO A 776 10.16 35.10 14.62
C PRO A 776 11.47 35.56 15.31
N GLY A 777 12.57 35.71 14.53
CA GLY A 777 13.88 36.05 15.05
C GLY A 777 14.53 35.02 15.98
N GLY A 778 14.03 33.79 16.03
CA GLY A 778 14.48 32.69 16.89
C GLY A 778 14.99 31.47 16.12
N PRO A 779 15.26 30.37 16.83
CA PRO A 779 15.75 29.14 16.23
C PRO A 779 14.74 28.48 15.30
N VAL A 780 15.24 27.70 14.35
CA VAL A 780 14.45 26.75 13.58
C VAL A 780 14.58 25.39 14.24
N ALA A 781 13.48 24.74 14.59
CA ALA A 781 13.47 23.36 15.08
C ALA A 781 13.02 22.41 13.97
N VAL A 782 13.71 21.28 13.84
CA VAL A 782 13.34 20.20 12.93
C VAL A 782 13.16 18.90 13.72
N PHE A 783 12.15 18.12 13.33
CA PHE A 783 11.77 16.88 13.99
C PHE A 783 11.76 15.73 12.99
N TRP A 784 12.25 14.56 13.41
CA TRP A 784 12.33 13.38 12.56
C TRP A 784 12.26 12.10 13.38
N LYS A 785 11.94 10.99 12.71
CA LYS A 785 12.05 9.65 13.29
C LYS A 785 13.49 9.17 13.10
N GLY A 786 14.14 8.82 14.17
CA GLY A 786 15.50 8.29 14.19
C GLY A 786 15.54 6.89 14.76
N SER A 787 16.73 6.42 15.17
CA SER A 787 16.97 5.08 15.65
C SER A 787 15.98 4.63 16.73
N ALA A 788 15.61 3.35 16.68
CA ALA A 788 14.60 2.73 17.54
C ALA A 788 13.19 3.35 17.43
N GLY A 789 12.90 3.98 16.28
CA GLY A 789 11.60 4.59 16.03
C GLY A 789 11.29 5.81 16.91
N ALA A 790 12.27 6.37 17.59
CA ALA A 790 12.08 7.50 18.50
C ALA A 790 11.92 8.82 17.74
N LEU A 791 11.18 9.75 18.32
CA LEU A 791 11.13 11.14 17.86
C LEU A 791 12.42 11.86 18.28
N TRP A 792 13.07 12.50 17.32
CA TRP A 792 14.29 13.29 17.52
C TRP A 792 14.06 14.73 17.11
N SER A 793 14.83 15.61 17.69
CA SER A 793 14.85 17.05 17.36
C SER A 793 16.26 17.61 17.30
N SER A 794 16.41 18.66 16.50
CA SER A 794 17.60 19.53 16.49
C SER A 794 17.17 20.95 16.17
N MET A 795 17.91 21.92 16.70
CA MET A 795 17.61 23.33 16.52
C MET A 795 18.77 24.05 15.84
N LEU A 796 18.44 24.90 14.87
CA LEU A 796 19.37 25.83 14.26
C LEU A 796 19.40 27.10 15.09
N GLY A 797 20.51 27.35 15.79
CA GLY A 797 20.70 28.54 16.59
C GLY A 797 20.90 29.83 15.75
N ARG A 798 20.86 30.97 16.40
CA ARG A 798 21.13 32.27 15.76
C ARG A 798 22.56 32.41 15.24
N ASP A 799 23.48 31.61 15.81
CA ASP A 799 24.87 31.47 15.37
C ASP A 799 25.05 30.65 14.09
N GLY A 800 23.96 30.15 13.53
CA GLY A 800 23.95 29.32 12.33
C GLY A 800 24.41 27.87 12.56
N ARG A 801 24.55 27.42 13.81
CA ARG A 801 24.93 26.06 14.17
C ARG A 801 23.71 25.24 14.59
N TRP A 802 23.72 23.96 14.23
CA TRP A 802 22.75 23.00 14.70
C TRP A 802 23.12 22.45 16.08
N THR A 803 22.17 22.34 16.96
CA THR A 803 22.36 21.63 18.23
C THR A 803 22.61 20.14 17.97
N ALA A 804 23.25 19.46 18.91
CA ALA A 804 23.30 18.01 18.89
C ALA A 804 21.87 17.45 18.85
N PRO A 805 21.63 16.31 18.14
CA PRO A 805 20.36 15.64 18.15
C PRO A 805 19.90 15.30 19.56
N HIS A 806 18.65 15.58 19.86
CA HIS A 806 18.02 15.27 21.14
C HIS A 806 16.85 14.33 20.93
N SER A 807 16.88 13.17 21.60
CA SER A 807 15.77 12.22 21.56
C SER A 807 14.65 12.69 22.49
N LEU A 808 13.46 12.78 21.96
CA LEU A 808 12.21 13.08 22.70
C LEU A 808 11.56 11.78 23.22
N GLY A 809 12.17 10.64 22.91
CA GLY A 809 11.63 9.33 23.24
C GLY A 809 10.64 8.84 22.18
N GLY A 810 10.02 7.75 22.41
CA GLY A 810 9.12 7.09 21.48
C GLY A 810 8.99 5.65 21.84
N PRO A 811 8.53 4.79 20.95
CA PRO A 811 8.46 4.93 19.49
C PRO A 811 7.28 5.79 19.04
N VAL A 812 7.47 6.51 17.91
CA VAL A 812 6.39 7.18 17.19
C VAL A 812 5.78 6.21 16.18
N GLY A 813 4.44 6.22 16.10
CA GLY A 813 3.66 5.31 15.27
C GLY A 813 3.29 5.90 13.91
#